data_1266be8172e709d28f81614d27c2cae5
#
_entry.id   1266be8172e709d28f81614d27c2cae5
#
_cell.length_a   1.000
_cell.length_b   1.000
_cell.length_c   1.000
_cell.angle_alpha   90.00
_cell.angle_beta   90.00
_cell.angle_gamma   90.00
#
_symmetry.space_group_name_H-M   'P 1'
#
loop_
_entity.id
_entity.type
_entity.pdbx_description
1 polymer ?
#
loop_
_entity_poly.entity_id
_entity_poly.type
_entity_poly.pdbx_seq_one_letter_code
_entity_poly.pdbx_strand_id
1 'polypeptide(L)'
;MRAVKCCCSRATIQTMRQFFAFFRIKRLDTFILGKFLQLFVGAFFICLFVFVMQFLWRYVDDLVGKNLTMDVLGQFFWHVSVFLIPTSLPLAVLLASLITFGNMGENLELLSMKAAGVPLVRVMRPILFLIIPLSAFVFYFQNEISTNAQKQLRALLVSIKIAQPAVEIPEGVFYNMRDFNLYVVKKNAQTGMLYNTIIYKMDQGFDRAQIVLADSAKIEMTADKMHMKLTLWSGEQFQNLKSDEVNVFKSESVPYDRETFMYKQLLIDFDSNFNQLEANELAFMPQAKNWTALATFIDSMNLQIDSAALASSSDYTGNALPSTKAFTRKDSLATMRELSRVKLKFDSLIAKIPKEKMERARNRTATMLQSFSTETTWRNEAVEDQEYYVRKHEVEWHQRITLSLACLLFFFVGAPLGAIIRKGGLGMPTIISVGIFILYYIINTSGMKMARDGSINMVVGMWMSTFILTPAGAYLTFMANRDSVVFNLDAYFAFLRRLLGFRTKRHLFRKEVIITPPDEETDLLLAQSIRQEAEDYRQTKRLWLAPNYFRLFFRTRPDHRMEQLSDRIEELVEDLANTRDMHVLDTLNRVPFIYAHAHTTPFSRKWLNFVVGILFPFGLIIWVRAWRFRLRLARDLRQTIQCMTKLEELLENRD
;
A
#
# COMPACT_ATOMS: atom_id res chain seq x y z
N MET A 1 45.45 46.15 15.80
CA MET A 1 44.49 45.20 16.43
C MET A 1 43.05 45.72 16.61
N ARG A 2 42.73 47.00 16.51
CA ARG A 2 41.32 47.52 16.64
C ARG A 2 40.50 47.47 15.34
N ALA A 3 41.10 47.45 14.16
CA ALA A 3 40.39 47.45 12.88
C ALA A 3 39.79 46.05 12.51
N VAL A 4 40.39 44.94 12.95
CA VAL A 4 39.93 43.60 12.63
C VAL A 4 38.70 43.20 13.48
N LYS A 5 38.56 43.69 14.72
CA LYS A 5 37.35 43.47 15.57
C LYS A 5 36.10 44.20 15.03
N CYS A 6 36.25 45.31 14.33
CA CYS A 6 35.11 46.07 13.78
C CYS A 6 34.52 45.43 12.49
N CYS A 7 35.33 44.75 11.69
CA CYS A 7 34.87 44.05 10.49
C CYS A 7 34.11 42.76 10.81
N CYS A 8 34.56 41.98 11.79
CA CYS A 8 33.87 40.75 12.25
C CYS A 8 32.50 41.07 12.85
N SER A 9 32.37 42.18 13.62
CA SER A 9 31.09 42.60 14.22
C SER A 9 30.09 43.07 13.17
N ARG A 10 30.48 43.72 12.12
CA ARG A 10 29.57 44.14 11.01
C ARG A 10 29.11 42.98 10.14
N ALA A 11 29.97 42.02 9.88
CA ALA A 11 29.60 40.81 9.13
C ALA A 11 28.60 39.94 9.91
N THR A 12 28.81 39.79 11.21
CA THR A 12 27.88 39.01 12.10
C THR A 12 26.55 39.75 12.25
N ILE A 13 26.52 41.04 12.36
CA ILE A 13 25.29 41.85 12.44
C ILE A 13 24.57 41.86 11.08
N GLN A 14 25.27 41.82 9.99
CA GLN A 14 24.69 41.77 8.63
C GLN A 14 24.08 40.36 8.36
N THR A 15 24.76 39.29 8.77
CA THR A 15 24.22 37.93 8.72
C THR A 15 23.03 37.75 9.66
N MET A 16 23.06 38.26 10.88
CA MET A 16 21.91 38.30 11.78
C MET A 16 20.74 39.11 11.23
N ARG A 17 20.99 40.30 10.65
CA ARG A 17 19.94 41.10 9.99
C ARG A 17 19.36 40.37 8.76
N GLN A 18 20.16 39.68 7.99
CA GLN A 18 19.68 38.84 6.87
C GLN A 18 18.87 37.62 7.38
N PHE A 19 19.29 37.01 8.52
CA PHE A 19 18.57 35.93 9.16
C PHE A 19 17.22 36.42 9.72
N PHE A 20 17.17 37.56 10.42
CA PHE A 20 15.91 38.17 10.88
C PHE A 20 15.05 38.75 9.74
N ALA A 21 15.64 39.25 8.66
CA ALA A 21 14.90 39.65 7.46
C ALA A 21 14.25 38.44 6.75
N PHE A 22 14.83 37.27 6.92
CA PHE A 22 14.27 36.01 6.43
C PHE A 22 12.97 35.62 7.16
N PHE A 23 12.84 35.94 8.43
CA PHE A 23 11.65 35.68 9.26
C PHE A 23 10.59 36.79 9.23
N ARG A 24 10.80 37.87 8.47
CA ARG A 24 9.82 38.94 8.37
C ARG A 24 8.58 38.47 7.61
N ILE A 25 7.56 38.05 8.36
CA ILE A 25 6.27 37.63 7.84
C ILE A 25 5.63 38.80 7.06
N LYS A 26 5.41 38.63 5.76
CA LYS A 26 4.74 39.60 4.92
C LYS A 26 3.23 39.29 4.84
N ARG A 27 2.41 40.28 4.47
CA ARG A 27 0.97 40.06 4.27
C ARG A 27 0.65 38.91 3.29
N LEU A 28 1.51 38.72 2.29
CA LEU A 28 1.40 37.60 1.36
C LEU A 28 1.56 36.25 2.05
N ASP A 29 2.51 36.15 2.99
CA ASP A 29 2.81 34.92 3.72
C ASP A 29 1.63 34.53 4.62
N THR A 30 1.01 35.49 5.32
CA THR A 30 -0.17 35.25 6.15
C THR A 30 -1.41 34.89 5.32
N PHE A 31 -1.57 35.46 4.15
CA PHE A 31 -2.65 35.12 3.22
C PHE A 31 -2.54 33.68 2.73
N ILE A 32 -1.38 33.25 2.27
CA ILE A 32 -1.14 31.89 1.81
C ILE A 32 -1.29 30.88 2.95
N LEU A 33 -0.72 31.20 4.12
CA LEU A 33 -0.78 30.36 5.30
C LEU A 33 -2.22 30.19 5.82
N GLY A 34 -3.01 31.28 5.82
CA GLY A 34 -4.42 31.23 6.23
C GLY A 34 -5.26 30.33 5.33
N LYS A 35 -5.10 30.44 4.00
CA LYS A 35 -5.78 29.54 3.05
C LYS A 35 -5.38 28.07 3.24
N PHE A 36 -4.07 27.82 3.40
CA PHE A 36 -3.58 26.45 3.62
C PHE A 36 -4.09 25.87 4.93
N LEU A 37 -4.00 26.63 6.04
CA LEU A 37 -4.37 26.12 7.38
C LEU A 37 -5.86 25.78 7.45
N GLN A 38 -6.71 26.61 6.87
CA GLN A 38 -8.16 26.33 6.82
C GLN A 38 -8.46 25.01 6.09
N LEU A 39 -7.84 24.80 4.93
CA LEU A 39 -8.01 23.58 4.15
C LEU A 39 -7.33 22.39 4.82
N PHE A 40 -6.19 22.59 5.47
CA PHE A 40 -5.46 21.54 6.18
C PHE A 40 -6.26 20.96 7.34
N VAL A 41 -6.87 21.82 8.17
CA VAL A 41 -7.70 21.36 9.30
C VAL A 41 -8.88 20.53 8.78
N GLY A 42 -9.60 21.02 7.76
CA GLY A 42 -10.69 20.27 7.13
C GLY A 42 -10.24 18.94 6.53
N ALA A 43 -9.16 18.95 5.76
CA ALA A 43 -8.58 17.76 5.17
C ALA A 43 -8.12 16.74 6.23
N PHE A 44 -7.52 17.23 7.32
CA PHE A 44 -7.07 16.36 8.41
C PHE A 44 -8.23 15.59 9.06
N PHE A 45 -9.32 16.26 9.41
CA PHE A 45 -10.47 15.57 10.00
C PHE A 45 -11.14 14.60 9.03
N ILE A 46 -11.23 14.94 7.75
CA ILE A 46 -11.75 14.02 6.74
C ILE A 46 -10.84 12.78 6.60
N CYS A 47 -9.53 12.97 6.50
CA CYS A 47 -8.59 11.86 6.39
C CYS A 47 -8.59 10.98 7.65
N LEU A 48 -8.60 11.59 8.83
CA LEU A 48 -8.68 10.88 10.10
C LEU A 48 -9.96 10.04 10.17
N PHE A 49 -11.10 10.63 9.84
CA PHE A 49 -12.38 9.93 9.81
C PHE A 49 -12.38 8.72 8.87
N VAL A 50 -11.84 8.88 7.66
CA VAL A 50 -11.72 7.78 6.68
C VAL A 50 -10.84 6.66 7.22
N PHE A 51 -9.69 6.97 7.83
CA PHE A 51 -8.82 5.95 8.41
C PHE A 51 -9.43 5.28 9.63
N VAL A 52 -10.14 6.01 10.49
CA VAL A 52 -10.88 5.43 11.62
C VAL A 52 -11.95 4.47 11.12
N MET A 53 -12.72 4.87 10.10
CA MET A 53 -13.73 4.00 9.50
C MET A 53 -13.14 2.75 8.85
N GLN A 54 -12.00 2.88 8.15
CA GLN A 54 -11.27 1.75 7.58
C GLN A 54 -10.77 0.80 8.68
N PHE A 55 -10.27 1.34 9.78
CA PHE A 55 -9.82 0.55 10.92
C PHE A 55 -10.98 -0.19 11.59
N LEU A 56 -12.09 0.49 11.82
CA LEU A 56 -13.30 -0.12 12.37
C LEU A 56 -13.83 -1.27 11.53
N TRP A 57 -13.89 -1.08 10.22
CA TRP A 57 -14.32 -2.15 9.31
C TRP A 57 -13.48 -3.42 9.44
N ARG A 58 -12.20 -3.27 9.74
CA ARG A 58 -11.29 -4.40 9.95
C ARG A 58 -11.56 -5.17 11.25
N TYR A 59 -12.06 -4.48 12.28
CA TYR A 59 -12.26 -5.04 13.62
C TYR A 59 -13.74 -5.16 14.01
N VAL A 60 -14.65 -4.98 13.05
CA VAL A 60 -16.09 -5.02 13.32
C VAL A 60 -16.52 -6.38 13.88
N ASP A 61 -15.99 -7.48 13.37
CA ASP A 61 -16.28 -8.85 13.84
C ASP A 61 -15.77 -9.09 15.28
N ASP A 62 -14.67 -8.43 15.66
CA ASP A 62 -14.14 -8.51 17.03
C ASP A 62 -14.96 -7.68 18.04
N LEU A 63 -15.74 -6.71 17.58
CA LEU A 63 -16.48 -5.77 18.42
C LEU A 63 -17.97 -6.10 18.52
N VAL A 64 -18.59 -6.55 17.43
CA VAL A 64 -20.02 -6.81 17.34
C VAL A 64 -20.35 -8.16 18.05
N GLY A 65 -21.43 -8.18 18.82
CA GLY A 65 -21.91 -9.37 19.49
C GLY A 65 -21.24 -9.72 20.82
N LYS A 66 -20.27 -8.94 21.29
CA LYS A 66 -19.51 -9.21 22.53
C LYS A 66 -20.02 -8.46 23.77
N ASN A 67 -21.21 -7.87 23.73
CA ASN A 67 -21.84 -7.15 24.86
C ASN A 67 -20.88 -6.17 25.59
N LEU A 68 -20.06 -5.45 24.82
CA LEU A 68 -19.13 -4.48 25.34
C LEU A 68 -19.86 -3.26 25.93
N THR A 69 -19.39 -2.72 27.05
CA THR A 69 -19.91 -1.49 27.62
C THR A 69 -19.58 -0.29 26.74
N MET A 70 -20.45 0.73 26.74
CA MET A 70 -20.20 1.96 25.95
C MET A 70 -18.91 2.67 26.33
N ASP A 71 -18.46 2.52 27.55
CA ASP A 71 -17.19 3.06 28.03
C ASP A 71 -15.98 2.39 27.34
N VAL A 72 -15.97 1.06 27.28
CA VAL A 72 -14.93 0.28 26.57
C VAL A 72 -14.90 0.64 25.08
N LEU A 73 -16.07 0.79 24.47
CA LEU A 73 -16.18 1.18 23.07
C LEU A 73 -15.65 2.61 22.85
N GLY A 74 -15.96 3.53 23.76
CA GLY A 74 -15.45 4.91 23.75
C GLY A 74 -13.92 4.98 23.89
N GLN A 75 -13.35 4.18 24.80
CA GLN A 75 -11.89 4.05 24.95
C GLN A 75 -11.24 3.48 23.69
N PHE A 76 -11.86 2.48 23.08
CA PHE A 76 -11.40 1.90 21.83
C PHE A 76 -11.32 2.96 20.72
N PHE A 77 -12.41 3.70 20.49
CA PHE A 77 -12.45 4.77 19.49
C PHE A 77 -11.43 5.87 19.76
N TRP A 78 -11.23 6.24 21.02
CA TRP A 78 -10.24 7.23 21.42
C TRP A 78 -8.82 6.77 21.06
N HIS A 79 -8.44 5.56 21.49
CA HIS A 79 -7.10 5.03 21.22
C HIS A 79 -6.83 4.79 19.75
N VAL A 80 -7.83 4.33 18.98
CA VAL A 80 -7.75 4.19 17.51
C VAL A 80 -7.52 5.54 16.86
N SER A 81 -8.30 6.57 17.26
CA SER A 81 -8.16 7.90 16.68
C SER A 81 -6.78 8.48 16.93
N VAL A 82 -6.29 8.40 18.16
CA VAL A 82 -4.96 8.89 18.55
C VAL A 82 -3.85 8.13 17.80
N PHE A 83 -3.97 6.82 17.69
CA PHE A 83 -3.02 5.99 16.94
C PHE A 83 -2.95 6.36 15.45
N LEU A 84 -4.07 6.74 14.82
CA LEU A 84 -4.14 7.03 13.39
C LEU A 84 -3.75 8.47 13.02
N ILE A 85 -3.63 9.39 14.00
CA ILE A 85 -3.22 10.78 13.74
C ILE A 85 -1.92 10.88 12.94
N PRO A 86 -0.80 10.21 13.31
CA PRO A 86 0.46 10.33 12.56
C PRO A 86 0.35 9.87 11.11
N THR A 87 -0.47 8.86 10.84
CA THR A 87 -0.68 8.34 9.48
C THR A 87 -1.58 9.23 8.64
N SER A 88 -2.55 9.92 9.26
CA SER A 88 -3.48 10.82 8.56
C SER A 88 -2.85 12.16 8.19
N LEU A 89 -1.88 12.66 8.97
CA LEU A 89 -1.26 13.97 8.78
C LEU A 89 -0.54 14.12 7.42
N PRO A 90 0.29 13.18 6.95
CA PRO A 90 0.91 13.28 5.63
C PRO A 90 -0.10 13.39 4.49
N LEU A 91 -1.16 12.59 4.52
CA LEU A 91 -2.23 12.64 3.51
C LEU A 91 -3.00 13.97 3.57
N ALA A 92 -3.27 14.48 4.77
CA ALA A 92 -3.90 15.78 4.95
C ALA A 92 -3.05 16.93 4.39
N VAL A 93 -1.72 16.88 4.59
CA VAL A 93 -0.78 17.84 3.99
C VAL A 93 -0.79 17.77 2.47
N LEU A 94 -0.77 16.56 1.89
CA LEU A 94 -0.85 16.35 0.46
C LEU A 94 -2.14 16.96 -0.12
N LEU A 95 -3.27 16.61 0.46
CA LEU A 95 -4.59 17.06 0.02
C LEU A 95 -4.73 18.59 0.17
N ALA A 96 -4.39 19.12 1.33
CA ALA A 96 -4.45 20.56 1.60
C ALA A 96 -3.54 21.37 0.69
N SER A 97 -2.31 20.92 0.45
CA SER A 97 -1.38 21.60 -0.45
C SER A 97 -1.88 21.58 -1.90
N LEU A 98 -2.37 20.42 -2.36
CA LEU A 98 -2.90 20.26 -3.72
C LEU A 98 -4.12 21.16 -3.96
N ILE A 99 -5.07 21.20 -3.00
CA ILE A 99 -6.24 22.07 -3.09
C ILE A 99 -5.86 23.56 -2.99
N THR A 100 -4.97 23.92 -2.04
CA THR A 100 -4.57 25.33 -1.86
C THR A 100 -3.94 25.89 -3.13
N PHE A 101 -2.93 25.20 -3.68
CA PHE A 101 -2.25 25.66 -4.89
C PHE A 101 -3.12 25.50 -6.14
N GLY A 102 -4.00 24.50 -6.17
CA GLY A 102 -5.00 24.30 -7.23
C GLY A 102 -6.00 25.47 -7.29
N ASN A 103 -6.60 25.84 -6.15
CA ASN A 103 -7.52 26.98 -6.06
C ASN A 103 -6.84 28.31 -6.39
N MET A 104 -5.58 28.51 -5.93
CA MET A 104 -4.82 29.70 -6.30
C MET A 104 -4.49 29.75 -7.79
N GLY A 105 -4.32 28.59 -8.44
CA GLY A 105 -4.14 28.48 -9.88
C GLY A 105 -5.43 28.77 -10.66
N GLU A 106 -6.57 28.22 -10.21
CA GLU A 106 -7.89 28.40 -10.82
C GLU A 106 -8.36 29.86 -10.72
N ASN A 107 -8.16 30.50 -9.57
CA ASN A 107 -8.51 31.90 -9.33
C ASN A 107 -7.50 32.91 -9.94
N LEU A 108 -6.53 32.43 -10.72
CA LEU A 108 -5.48 33.25 -11.35
C LEU A 108 -4.56 33.98 -10.34
N GLU A 109 -4.69 33.74 -9.03
CA GLU A 109 -3.87 34.38 -7.99
C GLU A 109 -2.38 34.00 -8.14
N LEU A 110 -2.12 32.71 -8.41
CA LEU A 110 -0.75 32.23 -8.64
C LEU A 110 -0.14 32.83 -9.91
N LEU A 111 -0.96 33.02 -10.95
CA LEU A 111 -0.52 33.67 -12.21
C LEU A 111 -0.19 35.12 -11.97
N SER A 112 -1.01 35.88 -11.23
CA SER A 112 -0.75 37.29 -10.91
C SER A 112 0.51 37.47 -10.07
N MET A 113 0.78 36.57 -9.11
CA MET A 113 2.03 36.57 -8.35
C MET A 113 3.25 36.30 -9.24
N LYS A 114 3.16 35.35 -10.17
CA LYS A 114 4.24 35.07 -11.13
C LYS A 114 4.46 36.22 -12.08
N ALA A 115 3.41 36.87 -12.58
CA ALA A 115 3.51 38.05 -13.42
C ALA A 115 4.17 39.23 -12.68
N ALA A 116 4.00 39.33 -11.35
CA ALA A 116 4.72 40.27 -10.49
C ALA A 116 6.15 39.84 -10.15
N GLY A 117 6.68 38.77 -10.76
CA GLY A 117 8.06 38.29 -10.58
C GLY A 117 8.27 37.42 -9.34
N VAL A 118 7.20 36.95 -8.67
CA VAL A 118 7.32 36.09 -7.49
C VAL A 118 7.41 34.63 -7.94
N PRO A 119 8.54 33.90 -7.75
CA PRO A 119 8.67 32.52 -8.16
C PRO A 119 7.83 31.61 -7.24
N LEU A 120 7.40 30.45 -7.76
CA LEU A 120 6.58 29.47 -7.03
C LEU A 120 7.22 29.04 -5.69
N VAL A 121 8.54 28.85 -5.68
CA VAL A 121 9.29 28.47 -4.47
C VAL A 121 9.12 29.52 -3.35
N ARG A 122 9.02 30.81 -3.71
CA ARG A 122 8.77 31.87 -2.72
C ARG A 122 7.34 31.82 -2.16
N VAL A 123 6.37 31.41 -2.99
CA VAL A 123 4.97 31.19 -2.58
C VAL A 123 4.85 29.97 -1.67
N MET A 124 5.62 28.91 -1.92
CA MET A 124 5.64 27.69 -1.10
C MET A 124 6.30 27.90 0.28
N ARG A 125 7.22 28.85 0.38
CA ARG A 125 8.07 29.08 1.55
C ARG A 125 7.30 29.21 2.88
N PRO A 126 6.23 30.02 3.04
CA PRO A 126 5.53 30.17 4.32
C PRO A 126 4.91 28.86 4.80
N ILE A 127 4.39 28.03 3.90
CA ILE A 127 3.82 26.72 4.24
C ILE A 127 4.95 25.76 4.63
N LEU A 128 6.09 25.79 3.96
CA LEU A 128 7.25 24.96 4.31
C LEU A 128 7.71 25.23 5.75
N PHE A 129 7.73 26.50 6.20
CA PHE A 129 8.05 26.87 7.56
C PHE A 129 7.04 26.33 8.59
N LEU A 130 5.80 26.08 8.19
CA LEU A 130 4.81 25.42 9.03
C LEU A 130 5.00 23.89 9.04
N ILE A 131 5.35 23.31 7.89
CA ILE A 131 5.42 21.83 7.76
C ILE A 131 6.67 21.25 8.42
N ILE A 132 7.78 21.99 8.46
CA ILE A 132 9.00 21.54 9.17
C ILE A 132 8.71 21.28 10.68
N PRO A 133 8.20 22.26 11.45
CA PRO A 133 7.82 21.98 12.86
C PRO A 133 6.67 20.98 12.98
N LEU A 134 5.75 20.92 12.01
CA LEU A 134 4.71 19.91 11.98
C LEU A 134 5.31 18.50 11.81
N SER A 135 6.30 18.31 10.94
CA SER A 135 7.01 17.04 10.77
C SER A 135 7.73 16.62 12.08
N ALA A 136 8.39 17.56 12.77
CA ALA A 136 8.98 17.30 14.06
C ALA A 136 7.92 16.94 15.14
N PHE A 137 6.78 17.63 15.12
CA PHE A 137 5.64 17.30 15.98
C PHE A 137 5.09 15.90 15.71
N VAL A 138 4.96 15.50 14.43
CA VAL A 138 4.52 14.13 14.06
C VAL A 138 5.48 13.09 14.62
N PHE A 139 6.80 13.32 14.52
CA PHE A 139 7.80 12.42 15.11
C PHE A 139 7.62 12.28 16.64
N TYR A 140 7.52 13.41 17.34
CA TYR A 140 7.29 13.40 18.79
C TYR A 140 5.96 12.70 19.16
N PHE A 141 4.89 13.06 18.47
CA PHE A 141 3.56 12.49 18.71
C PHE A 141 3.55 10.97 18.48
N GLN A 142 4.17 10.50 17.42
CA GLN A 142 4.28 9.08 17.11
C GLN A 142 5.13 8.34 18.16
N ASN A 143 6.22 8.99 18.65
CA ASN A 143 7.14 8.37 19.59
C ASN A 143 6.53 8.19 20.98
N GLU A 144 5.80 9.18 21.50
CA GLU A 144 5.29 9.19 22.87
C GLU A 144 3.79 8.88 22.92
N ILE A 145 2.98 9.70 22.26
CA ILE A 145 1.52 9.67 22.40
C ILE A 145 0.91 8.48 21.67
N SER A 146 1.26 8.30 20.40
CA SER A 146 0.74 7.21 19.56
C SER A 146 1.20 5.84 20.08
N THR A 147 2.44 5.72 20.57
CA THR A 147 2.96 4.48 21.18
C THR A 147 2.14 4.07 22.39
N ASN A 148 1.81 5.01 23.30
CA ASN A 148 0.98 4.72 24.46
C ASN A 148 -0.45 4.38 24.07
N ALA A 149 -1.04 5.10 23.11
CA ALA A 149 -2.37 4.79 22.60
C ALA A 149 -2.42 3.38 21.96
N GLN A 150 -1.35 2.98 21.26
CA GLN A 150 -1.25 1.66 20.64
C GLN A 150 -1.10 0.53 21.67
N LYS A 151 -0.38 0.76 22.79
CA LYS A 151 -0.34 -0.18 23.91
C LYS A 151 -1.74 -0.43 24.47
N GLN A 152 -2.46 0.65 24.77
CA GLN A 152 -3.83 0.57 25.32
C GLN A 152 -4.79 -0.09 24.35
N LEU A 153 -4.73 0.28 23.08
CA LEU A 153 -5.57 -0.32 22.03
C LEU A 153 -5.33 -1.83 21.92
N ARG A 154 -4.09 -2.28 21.96
CA ARG A 154 -3.78 -3.70 21.90
C ARG A 154 -4.21 -4.44 23.16
N ALA A 155 -4.00 -3.85 24.35
CA ALA A 155 -4.50 -4.42 25.59
C ALA A 155 -6.02 -4.61 25.54
N LEU A 156 -6.75 -3.59 25.05
CA LEU A 156 -8.19 -3.70 24.83
C LEU A 156 -8.56 -4.81 23.84
N LEU A 157 -7.92 -4.90 22.68
CA LEU A 157 -8.20 -5.91 21.68
C LEU A 157 -7.94 -7.33 22.21
N VAL A 158 -6.84 -7.53 22.93
CA VAL A 158 -6.54 -8.84 23.56
C VAL A 158 -7.56 -9.17 24.63
N SER A 159 -7.91 -8.20 25.50
CA SER A 159 -8.92 -8.38 26.54
C SER A 159 -10.30 -8.73 25.96
N ILE A 160 -10.69 -8.06 24.86
CA ILE A 160 -11.94 -8.36 24.12
C ILE A 160 -11.93 -9.79 23.57
N LYS A 161 -10.78 -10.27 23.08
CA LYS A 161 -10.64 -11.65 22.58
C LYS A 161 -10.71 -12.68 23.69
N ILE A 162 -10.07 -12.39 24.84
CA ILE A 162 -10.06 -13.29 26.00
C ILE A 162 -11.46 -13.37 26.64
N ALA A 163 -12.21 -12.27 26.66
CA ALA A 163 -13.50 -12.21 27.35
C ALA A 163 -14.58 -13.16 26.80
N GLN A 164 -14.49 -13.62 25.54
CA GLN A 164 -15.47 -14.53 24.94
C GLN A 164 -14.84 -15.57 23.99
N PRO A 165 -14.15 -16.60 24.50
CA PRO A 165 -13.52 -17.62 23.67
C PRO A 165 -14.51 -18.50 22.91
N ALA A 166 -15.74 -18.67 23.41
CA ALA A 166 -16.76 -19.53 22.78
C ALA A 166 -17.17 -19.08 21.37
N VAL A 167 -17.02 -17.79 21.03
CA VAL A 167 -17.36 -17.26 19.71
C VAL A 167 -16.26 -17.54 18.68
N GLU A 168 -15.02 -17.69 19.10
CA GLU A 168 -13.83 -17.77 18.22
C GLU A 168 -13.35 -19.21 17.93
N ILE A 169 -14.01 -20.27 18.44
CA ILE A 169 -13.56 -21.64 18.20
C ILE A 169 -13.74 -21.96 16.70
N PRO A 170 -12.63 -22.15 15.95
CA PRO A 170 -12.69 -22.49 14.53
C PRO A 170 -13.09 -23.95 14.34
N GLU A 171 -13.78 -24.26 13.25
CA GLU A 171 -14.08 -25.63 12.85
C GLU A 171 -12.86 -26.31 12.22
N GLY A 172 -12.62 -27.56 12.58
CA GLY A 172 -11.58 -28.40 11.97
C GLY A 172 -10.14 -28.07 12.36
N VAL A 173 -9.92 -27.23 13.39
CA VAL A 173 -8.60 -26.82 13.87
C VAL A 173 -8.51 -26.94 15.37
N PHE A 174 -7.33 -27.33 15.88
CA PHE A 174 -7.07 -27.29 17.31
C PHE A 174 -6.98 -25.85 17.81
N TYR A 175 -7.85 -25.50 18.74
CA TYR A 175 -7.86 -24.23 19.44
C TYR A 175 -7.23 -24.38 20.82
N ASN A 176 -6.13 -23.68 21.06
CA ASN A 176 -5.41 -23.75 22.35
C ASN A 176 -6.06 -22.79 23.35
N MET A 177 -6.62 -23.36 24.42
CA MET A 177 -7.02 -22.64 25.64
C MET A 177 -5.95 -22.85 26.71
N ARG A 178 -5.88 -21.97 27.71
CA ARG A 178 -4.81 -21.95 28.72
C ARG A 178 -4.43 -23.34 29.24
N ASP A 179 -5.42 -24.17 29.56
CA ASP A 179 -5.23 -25.47 30.26
C ASP A 179 -5.53 -26.67 29.38
N PHE A 180 -6.08 -26.48 28.19
CA PHE A 180 -6.45 -27.57 27.30
C PHE A 180 -6.56 -27.13 25.83
N ASN A 181 -6.41 -28.08 24.93
CA ASN A 181 -6.63 -27.91 23.51
C ASN A 181 -7.97 -28.45 23.09
N LEU A 182 -8.78 -27.68 22.40
CA LEU A 182 -10.10 -28.03 21.93
C LEU A 182 -10.10 -28.17 20.41
N TYR A 183 -10.64 -29.29 19.93
CA TYR A 183 -10.89 -29.52 18.50
C TYR A 183 -12.37 -29.75 18.29
N VAL A 184 -12.96 -29.09 17.28
CA VAL A 184 -14.37 -29.17 16.96
C VAL A 184 -14.55 -29.43 15.48
N VAL A 185 -15.30 -30.45 15.11
CA VAL A 185 -15.54 -30.77 13.68
C VAL A 185 -16.55 -29.81 13.08
N LYS A 186 -17.67 -29.53 13.79
CA LYS A 186 -18.73 -28.62 13.35
C LYS A 186 -19.29 -27.80 14.49
N LYS A 187 -19.68 -26.57 14.22
CA LYS A 187 -20.31 -25.67 15.16
C LYS A 187 -21.64 -25.17 14.61
N ASN A 188 -22.67 -25.19 15.43
CA ASN A 188 -23.92 -24.52 15.09
C ASN A 188 -23.89 -23.08 15.61
N ALA A 189 -23.78 -22.10 14.70
CA ALA A 189 -23.68 -20.69 15.05
C ALA A 189 -24.94 -20.15 15.77
N GLN A 190 -26.12 -20.74 15.56
CA GLN A 190 -27.36 -20.26 16.17
C GLN A 190 -27.56 -20.76 17.59
N THR A 191 -27.21 -22.04 17.86
CA THR A 191 -27.42 -22.68 19.17
C THR A 191 -26.17 -22.69 20.04
N GLY A 192 -24.98 -22.40 19.47
CA GLY A 192 -23.70 -22.54 20.16
C GLY A 192 -23.24 -23.95 20.42
N MET A 193 -23.93 -24.95 19.86
CA MET A 193 -23.58 -26.37 20.01
C MET A 193 -22.36 -26.70 19.14
N LEU A 194 -21.45 -27.46 19.73
CA LEU A 194 -20.25 -28.00 19.13
C LEU A 194 -20.46 -29.50 18.92
N TYR A 195 -20.08 -30.01 17.75
CA TYR A 195 -20.27 -31.43 17.40
C TYR A 195 -18.93 -32.10 17.14
N ASN A 196 -18.81 -33.36 17.58
CA ASN A 196 -17.61 -34.16 17.49
C ASN A 196 -16.40 -33.44 18.09
N THR A 197 -16.46 -33.24 19.38
CA THR A 197 -15.50 -32.41 20.12
C THR A 197 -14.42 -33.31 20.75
N ILE A 198 -13.17 -32.92 20.58
CA ILE A 198 -11.99 -33.54 21.20
C ILE A 198 -11.32 -32.54 22.12
N ILE A 199 -11.09 -32.90 23.35
CA ILE A 199 -10.41 -32.06 24.35
C ILE A 199 -9.15 -32.76 24.80
N TYR A 200 -8.01 -32.09 24.63
CA TYR A 200 -6.71 -32.53 25.10
C TYR A 200 -6.25 -31.70 26.28
N LYS A 201 -5.92 -32.35 27.38
CA LYS A 201 -5.31 -31.74 28.56
C LYS A 201 -3.94 -32.38 28.78
N MET A 202 -2.87 -31.57 28.67
CA MET A 202 -1.47 -32.02 28.78
C MET A 202 -0.64 -31.13 29.72
N ASP A 203 -1.25 -30.43 30.64
CA ASP A 203 -0.61 -29.52 31.60
C ASP A 203 0.47 -30.19 32.47
N GLN A 204 0.36 -31.52 32.69
CA GLN A 204 1.29 -32.31 33.48
C GLN A 204 2.16 -33.29 32.65
N GLY A 205 2.28 -33.04 31.34
CA GLY A 205 3.03 -33.86 30.40
C GLY A 205 2.27 -35.08 29.91
N PHE A 206 2.91 -35.88 29.05
CA PHE A 206 2.30 -37.05 28.40
C PHE A 206 1.85 -38.13 29.39
N ASP A 207 2.57 -38.30 30.50
CA ASP A 207 2.32 -39.32 31.52
C ASP A 207 0.98 -39.14 32.25
N ARG A 208 0.43 -37.94 32.22
CA ARG A 208 -0.89 -37.62 32.81
C ARG A 208 -1.82 -36.96 31.77
N ALA A 209 -1.58 -37.22 30.51
CA ALA A 209 -2.41 -36.73 29.45
C ALA A 209 -3.85 -37.21 29.60
N GLN A 210 -4.80 -36.30 29.43
CA GLN A 210 -6.22 -36.57 29.43
C GLN A 210 -6.83 -36.22 28.10
N ILE A 211 -7.60 -37.14 27.54
CA ILE A 211 -8.32 -36.97 26.27
C ILE A 211 -9.78 -37.17 26.52
N VAL A 212 -10.62 -36.22 26.17
CA VAL A 212 -12.08 -36.34 26.26
C VAL A 212 -12.66 -36.25 24.86
N LEU A 213 -13.42 -37.25 24.47
CA LEU A 213 -14.18 -37.32 23.22
C LEU A 213 -15.65 -37.12 23.55
N ALA A 214 -16.36 -36.24 22.88
CA ALA A 214 -17.78 -36.02 23.06
C ALA A 214 -18.49 -35.82 21.72
N ASP A 215 -19.68 -36.43 21.57
CA ASP A 215 -20.52 -36.29 20.37
C ASP A 215 -21.02 -34.87 20.22
N SER A 216 -21.38 -34.24 21.36
CA SER A 216 -21.75 -32.84 21.38
C SER A 216 -21.28 -32.14 22.65
N ALA A 217 -21.01 -30.84 22.53
CA ALA A 217 -20.56 -30.03 23.63
C ALA A 217 -21.23 -28.64 23.56
N LYS A 218 -21.40 -28.01 24.72
CA LYS A 218 -21.84 -26.61 24.82
C LYS A 218 -20.98 -25.90 25.85
N ILE A 219 -20.53 -24.72 25.44
CA ILE A 219 -19.75 -23.84 26.31
C ILE A 219 -20.68 -22.73 26.80
N GLU A 220 -20.81 -22.59 28.11
CA GLU A 220 -21.56 -21.53 28.76
C GLU A 220 -20.71 -20.89 29.85
N MET A 221 -20.88 -19.59 30.04
CA MET A 221 -20.27 -18.92 31.18
C MET A 221 -21.18 -19.00 32.40
N THR A 222 -20.60 -19.17 33.57
CA THR A 222 -21.35 -19.12 34.83
C THR A 222 -21.84 -17.69 35.11
N ALA A 223 -22.84 -17.56 35.97
CA ALA A 223 -23.44 -16.24 36.28
C ALA A 223 -22.45 -15.27 36.93
N ASP A 224 -21.44 -15.80 37.63
CA ASP A 224 -20.34 -15.03 38.24
C ASP A 224 -19.26 -14.62 37.24
N LYS A 225 -19.33 -15.17 35.99
CA LYS A 225 -18.34 -14.94 34.93
C LYS A 225 -16.89 -15.33 35.27
N MET A 226 -16.70 -16.08 36.36
CA MET A 226 -15.39 -16.54 36.82
C MET A 226 -15.07 -17.97 36.36
N HIS A 227 -16.06 -18.68 35.85
CA HIS A 227 -15.89 -20.06 35.41
C HIS A 227 -16.57 -20.30 34.07
N MET A 228 -15.95 -21.12 33.28
CA MET A 228 -16.51 -21.65 32.02
C MET A 228 -17.08 -23.04 32.27
N LYS A 229 -18.36 -23.18 32.04
CA LYS A 229 -19.07 -24.45 32.14
C LYS A 229 -19.08 -25.13 30.77
N LEU A 230 -18.37 -26.22 30.65
CA LEU A 230 -18.34 -27.05 29.46
C LEU A 230 -19.26 -28.26 29.71
N THR A 231 -20.37 -28.30 29.02
CA THR A 231 -21.34 -29.41 29.10
C THR A 231 -21.10 -30.31 27.91
N LEU A 232 -20.86 -31.60 28.20
CA LEU A 232 -20.57 -32.66 27.24
C LEU A 232 -21.67 -33.69 27.26
N TRP A 233 -22.09 -34.16 26.10
CA TRP A 233 -23.08 -35.23 25.94
C TRP A 233 -22.48 -36.36 25.14
N SER A 234 -22.75 -37.60 25.62
CA SER A 234 -22.37 -38.85 24.99
C SER A 234 -20.89 -38.88 24.61
N GLY A 235 -20.06 -39.43 25.45
CA GLY A 235 -18.63 -39.41 25.21
C GLY A 235 -17.80 -40.35 26.04
N GLU A 236 -16.52 -40.32 25.81
CA GLU A 236 -15.51 -41.12 26.50
C GLU A 236 -14.35 -40.24 26.94
N GLN A 237 -13.79 -40.53 28.09
CA GLN A 237 -12.61 -39.92 28.63
C GLN A 237 -11.52 -40.94 28.81
N PHE A 238 -10.33 -40.65 28.39
CA PHE A 238 -9.12 -41.44 28.60
C PHE A 238 -8.14 -40.62 29.42
N GLN A 239 -7.61 -41.18 30.48
CA GLN A 239 -6.62 -40.51 31.31
C GLN A 239 -5.46 -41.46 31.62
N ASN A 240 -4.23 -41.05 31.33
CA ASN A 240 -3.04 -41.79 31.71
C ASN A 240 -2.81 -41.67 33.21
N LEU A 241 -2.63 -42.81 33.87
CA LEU A 241 -2.35 -42.90 35.31
C LEU A 241 -0.87 -43.15 35.51
N LYS A 242 -0.12 -42.12 35.89
CA LYS A 242 1.29 -42.26 36.30
C LYS A 242 1.30 -42.84 37.71
N SER A 243 1.86 -44.05 37.87
CA SER A 243 2.29 -44.51 39.17
C SER A 243 3.73 -44.07 39.39
N ASP A 244 4.01 -43.39 40.51
CA ASP A 244 5.37 -42.94 40.89
C ASP A 244 6.36 -44.11 41.07
N GLU A 245 5.88 -45.36 41.08
CA GLU A 245 6.68 -46.58 41.22
C GLU A 245 6.96 -47.31 39.89
N VAL A 246 6.40 -46.89 38.76
CA VAL A 246 6.61 -47.57 37.48
C VAL A 246 7.84 -46.96 36.78
N ASN A 247 8.90 -47.78 36.73
CA ASN A 247 10.07 -47.50 35.88
C ASN A 247 9.62 -47.54 34.41
N VAL A 248 9.43 -46.38 33.82
CA VAL A 248 8.95 -46.16 32.45
C VAL A 248 9.80 -46.92 31.41
N PHE A 249 11.03 -47.29 31.74
CA PHE A 249 11.92 -48.09 30.89
C PHE A 249 11.66 -49.60 30.91
N LYS A 250 10.74 -50.10 31.73
CA LYS A 250 10.43 -51.53 31.86
C LYS A 250 8.99 -51.92 31.58
N SER A 251 8.08 -50.99 31.40
CA SER A 251 6.67 -51.27 31.14
C SER A 251 6.32 -51.01 29.70
N GLU A 252 5.87 -52.00 28.95
CA GLU A 252 5.37 -51.87 27.58
C GLU A 252 4.03 -51.15 27.48
N SER A 253 3.32 -50.89 28.59
CA SER A 253 2.03 -50.21 28.60
C SER A 253 1.91 -49.25 29.78
N VAL A 254 1.48 -48.00 29.52
CA VAL A 254 1.08 -47.04 30.56
C VAL A 254 -0.35 -47.38 31.01
N PRO A 255 -0.63 -47.60 32.30
CA PRO A 255 -1.98 -47.81 32.77
C PRO A 255 -2.81 -46.56 32.49
N TYR A 256 -4.01 -46.78 31.95
CA TYR A 256 -4.95 -45.71 31.66
C TYR A 256 -6.31 -45.99 32.23
N ASP A 257 -7.05 -44.95 32.60
CA ASP A 257 -8.45 -45.01 32.98
C ASP A 257 -9.33 -44.63 31.80
N ARG A 258 -10.44 -45.35 31.61
CA ARG A 258 -11.45 -45.09 30.59
C ARG A 258 -12.80 -44.91 31.25
N GLU A 259 -13.34 -43.71 31.16
CA GLU A 259 -14.65 -43.35 31.66
C GLU A 259 -15.60 -43.10 30.47
N THR A 260 -16.75 -43.75 30.45
CA THR A 260 -17.82 -43.48 29.49
C THR A 260 -18.91 -42.68 30.18
N PHE A 261 -19.40 -41.62 29.57
CA PHE A 261 -20.43 -40.76 30.13
C PHE A 261 -21.54 -40.46 29.13
N MET A 262 -22.76 -40.36 29.58
CA MET A 262 -23.87 -39.83 28.80
C MET A 262 -23.98 -38.32 28.94
N TYR A 263 -23.60 -37.81 30.10
CA TYR A 263 -23.63 -36.37 30.42
C TYR A 263 -22.50 -36.06 31.40
N LYS A 264 -21.68 -35.06 31.07
CA LYS A 264 -20.58 -34.60 31.92
C LYS A 264 -20.49 -33.08 31.89
N GLN A 265 -20.31 -32.49 33.04
CA GLN A 265 -20.05 -31.06 33.17
C GLN A 265 -18.65 -30.86 33.71
N LEU A 266 -17.86 -30.09 32.99
CA LEU A 266 -16.54 -29.64 33.42
C LEU A 266 -16.65 -28.15 33.75
N LEU A 267 -16.27 -27.79 34.94
CA LEU A 267 -16.13 -26.42 35.36
C LEU A 267 -14.65 -26.08 35.28
N ILE A 268 -14.33 -25.07 34.48
CA ILE A 268 -12.97 -24.64 34.21
C ILE A 268 -12.84 -23.21 34.73
N ASP A 269 -11.84 -22.97 35.51
CA ASP A 269 -11.52 -21.62 36.00
C ASP A 269 -11.19 -20.71 34.82
N PHE A 270 -12.10 -19.81 34.53
CA PHE A 270 -12.01 -18.92 33.41
C PHE A 270 -12.64 -17.57 33.74
N ASP A 271 -11.81 -16.57 34.07
CA ASP A 271 -12.30 -15.24 34.31
C ASP A 271 -12.72 -14.60 32.98
N SER A 272 -14.02 -14.58 32.74
CA SER A 272 -14.64 -13.93 31.58
C SER A 272 -15.06 -12.48 31.86
N ASN A 273 -14.79 -11.97 33.06
CA ASN A 273 -14.92 -10.55 33.29
C ASN A 273 -13.95 -9.81 32.37
N PHE A 274 -14.44 -8.73 31.78
CA PHE A 274 -13.57 -7.86 31.00
C PHE A 274 -12.54 -7.23 31.96
N ASN A 275 -11.47 -7.95 32.22
CA ASN A 275 -10.29 -7.41 32.90
C ASN A 275 -9.38 -6.86 31.82
N GLN A 276 -9.25 -5.54 31.80
CA GLN A 276 -8.30 -4.89 30.91
C GLN A 276 -6.90 -5.33 31.29
N LEU A 277 -6.24 -6.10 30.41
CA LEU A 277 -4.83 -6.44 30.58
C LEU A 277 -4.02 -5.15 30.81
N GLU A 278 -3.12 -5.21 31.76
CA GLU A 278 -2.21 -4.07 31.93
C GLU A 278 -1.40 -3.86 30.65
N ALA A 279 -1.39 -2.62 30.17
CA ALA A 279 -0.67 -2.28 28.94
C ALA A 279 0.83 -2.61 29.02
N ASN A 280 1.36 -2.74 30.25
CA ASN A 280 2.74 -3.11 30.51
C ASN A 280 3.07 -4.57 30.17
N GLU A 281 2.10 -5.48 30.23
CA GLU A 281 2.30 -6.88 29.83
C GLU A 281 2.63 -7.03 28.34
N LEU A 282 2.22 -6.04 27.54
CA LEU A 282 2.49 -6.01 26.09
C LEU A 282 3.73 -5.18 25.73
N ALA A 283 4.54 -4.79 26.72
CA ALA A 283 5.75 -3.98 26.49
C ALA A 283 6.83 -4.68 25.65
N PHE A 284 6.75 -6.01 25.49
CA PHE A 284 7.66 -6.77 24.62
C PHE A 284 7.42 -6.50 23.13
N MET A 285 6.25 -6.02 22.73
CA MET A 285 5.92 -5.78 21.32
C MET A 285 6.71 -4.58 20.76
N PRO A 286 7.20 -4.64 19.49
CA PRO A 286 7.95 -3.54 18.88
C PRO A 286 7.21 -2.21 18.89
N GLN A 287 5.92 -2.23 18.58
CA GLN A 287 5.07 -1.05 18.48
C GLN A 287 4.83 -0.37 19.85
N ALA A 288 5.04 -1.11 20.93
CA ALA A 288 4.84 -0.62 22.29
C ALA A 288 6.07 0.11 22.87
N LYS A 289 7.19 0.13 22.14
CA LYS A 289 8.47 0.72 22.60
C LYS A 289 8.69 2.09 21.98
N ASN A 290 9.27 3.03 22.74
CA ASN A 290 9.71 4.32 22.22
C ASN A 290 10.96 4.15 21.33
N TRP A 291 11.32 5.16 20.57
CA TRP A 291 12.45 5.13 19.64
C TRP A 291 13.78 4.78 20.31
N THR A 292 14.03 5.31 21.51
CA THR A 292 15.22 4.98 22.33
C THR A 292 15.17 3.54 22.86
N ALA A 293 14.03 3.09 23.34
CA ALA A 293 13.84 1.72 23.82
C ALA A 293 13.93 0.69 22.68
N LEU A 294 13.53 1.06 21.46
CA LEU A 294 13.74 0.23 20.27
C LEU A 294 15.24 0.09 19.97
N ALA A 295 16.00 1.20 19.97
CA ALA A 295 17.43 1.17 19.71
C ALA A 295 18.18 0.31 20.73
N THR A 296 17.95 0.52 22.04
CA THR A 296 18.58 -0.28 23.09
C THR A 296 18.21 -1.76 23.02
N PHE A 297 16.97 -2.08 22.63
CA PHE A 297 16.54 -3.46 22.43
C PHE A 297 17.24 -4.12 21.25
N ILE A 298 17.32 -3.43 20.10
CA ILE A 298 18.00 -3.90 18.89
C ILE A 298 19.47 -4.18 19.21
N ASP A 299 20.17 -3.25 19.88
CA ASP A 299 21.56 -3.40 20.28
C ASP A 299 21.76 -4.60 21.22
N SER A 300 20.88 -4.77 22.22
CA SER A 300 20.95 -5.88 23.15
C SER A 300 20.74 -7.24 22.48
N MET A 301 19.77 -7.32 21.55
CA MET A 301 19.50 -8.56 20.82
C MET A 301 20.61 -8.90 19.84
N ASN A 302 21.18 -7.93 19.15
CA ASN A 302 22.34 -8.15 18.28
C ASN A 302 23.54 -8.67 19.08
N LEU A 303 23.82 -8.11 20.26
CA LEU A 303 24.85 -8.62 21.15
C LEU A 303 24.58 -10.07 21.61
N GLN A 304 23.32 -10.43 21.85
CA GLN A 304 22.96 -11.80 22.19
C GLN A 304 23.19 -12.76 21.02
N ILE A 305 22.78 -12.36 19.81
CA ILE A 305 22.99 -13.16 18.58
C ILE A 305 24.50 -13.35 18.33
N ASP A 306 25.30 -12.29 18.44
CA ASP A 306 26.74 -12.34 18.27
C ASP A 306 27.42 -13.23 19.34
N SER A 307 27.00 -13.13 20.59
CA SER A 307 27.52 -13.96 21.67
C SER A 307 27.16 -15.43 21.50
N ALA A 308 25.93 -15.74 21.04
CA ALA A 308 25.50 -17.09 20.73
C ALA A 308 26.28 -17.66 19.53
N ALA A 309 26.54 -16.85 18.51
CA ALA A 309 27.36 -17.23 17.37
C ALA A 309 28.82 -17.56 17.77
N LEU A 310 29.41 -16.74 18.63
CA LEU A 310 30.74 -16.99 19.18
C LEU A 310 30.79 -18.24 20.04
N ALA A 311 29.80 -18.46 20.90
CA ALA A 311 29.68 -19.68 21.71
C ALA A 311 29.57 -20.92 20.82
N SER A 312 28.70 -20.86 19.79
CA SER A 312 28.56 -21.94 18.79
C SER A 312 29.86 -22.23 18.07
N SER A 313 30.58 -21.20 17.64
CA SER A 313 31.88 -21.34 17.00
C SER A 313 32.90 -22.03 17.89
N SER A 314 32.92 -21.71 19.21
CA SER A 314 33.81 -22.36 20.17
C SER A 314 33.43 -23.83 20.41
N ASP A 315 32.12 -24.14 20.45
CA ASP A 315 31.66 -25.52 20.58
C ASP A 315 32.02 -26.38 19.35
N TYR A 316 31.88 -25.82 18.14
CA TYR A 316 32.30 -26.51 16.91
C TYR A 316 33.78 -26.79 16.89
N THR A 317 34.61 -25.82 17.27
CA THR A 317 36.08 -26.02 17.30
C THR A 317 36.50 -27.01 18.40
N GLY A 318 35.80 -27.00 19.55
CA GLY A 318 36.06 -27.92 20.66
C GLY A 318 35.63 -29.36 20.37
N ASN A 319 34.47 -29.55 19.73
CA ASN A 319 33.86 -30.87 19.48
C ASN A 319 34.30 -31.50 18.15
N ALA A 320 34.65 -30.69 17.13
CA ALA A 320 35.10 -31.18 15.82
C ALA A 320 36.51 -31.80 15.87
N LEU A 321 37.34 -31.36 16.81
CA LEU A 321 38.67 -31.94 17.02
C LEU A 321 38.60 -32.88 18.23
N PRO A 322 38.54 -34.25 18.03
CA PRO A 322 38.47 -35.16 19.12
C PRO A 322 39.67 -34.99 20.02
N SER A 323 39.45 -34.46 21.21
CA SER A 323 40.33 -34.37 22.36
C SER A 323 41.80 -34.12 21.98
N THR A 324 42.09 -32.95 21.44
CA THR A 324 43.37 -32.36 21.72
C THR A 324 43.35 -32.02 23.21
N LYS A 325 43.95 -32.87 24.06
CA LYS A 325 44.32 -32.50 25.42
C LYS A 325 44.86 -31.08 25.33
N ALA A 326 44.41 -30.20 26.22
CA ALA A 326 44.90 -28.83 26.27
C ALA A 326 46.41 -28.88 26.37
N PHE A 327 47.10 -28.70 25.23
CA PHE A 327 48.55 -28.68 25.18
C PHE A 327 48.98 -27.42 25.91
N THR A 328 49.74 -27.61 26.97
CA THR A 328 50.48 -26.49 27.55
C THR A 328 51.39 -25.89 26.45
N ARG A 329 51.64 -24.59 26.50
CA ARG A 329 52.49 -23.90 25.51
C ARG A 329 53.85 -24.59 25.29
N LYS A 330 54.37 -25.27 26.33
CA LYS A 330 55.59 -26.10 26.26
C LYS A 330 55.40 -27.37 25.40
N ASP A 331 54.26 -28.07 25.60
CA ASP A 331 53.92 -29.28 24.86
C ASP A 331 53.65 -29.00 23.40
N SER A 332 52.97 -27.88 23.10
CA SER A 332 52.70 -27.39 21.75
C SER A 332 54.03 -27.10 20.99
N LEU A 333 54.98 -26.45 21.63
CA LEU A 333 56.28 -26.15 21.05
C LEU A 333 57.13 -27.43 20.85
N ALA A 334 57.06 -28.38 21.77
CA ALA A 334 57.76 -29.68 21.65
C ALA A 334 57.16 -30.48 20.49
N THR A 335 55.85 -30.59 20.40
CA THR A 335 55.13 -31.28 19.32
C THR A 335 55.36 -30.63 17.95
N MET A 336 55.40 -29.30 17.87
CA MET A 336 55.75 -28.58 16.66
C MET A 336 57.19 -28.88 16.20
N ARG A 337 58.15 -28.98 17.12
CA ARG A 337 59.50 -29.34 16.80
C ARG A 337 59.65 -30.79 16.33
N GLU A 338 58.90 -31.73 16.87
CA GLU A 338 58.87 -33.12 16.42
C GLU A 338 58.13 -33.23 15.05
N LEU A 339 57.04 -32.59 14.83
CA LEU A 339 56.31 -32.57 13.57
C LEU A 339 57.15 -31.95 12.43
N SER A 340 57.95 -30.93 12.73
CA SER A 340 58.86 -30.33 11.73
C SER A 340 59.97 -31.24 11.28
N ARG A 341 60.38 -32.28 12.09
CA ARG A 341 61.37 -33.27 11.75
C ARG A 341 60.81 -34.45 10.97
N VAL A 342 59.52 -34.71 11.04
CA VAL A 342 58.85 -35.83 10.38
C VAL A 342 58.15 -35.37 9.14
N LYS A 343 58.62 -35.65 7.94
CA LYS A 343 57.90 -35.49 6.67
C LYS A 343 56.81 -36.54 6.61
N LEU A 344 55.65 -36.27 7.30
CA LEU A 344 54.46 -37.11 7.24
C LEU A 344 53.85 -37.00 5.84
N LYS A 345 54.00 -38.04 5.02
CA LYS A 345 53.18 -38.19 3.81
C LYS A 345 51.85 -38.81 4.21
N PHE A 346 50.79 -38.03 4.25
CA PHE A 346 49.45 -38.43 4.66
C PHE A 346 48.95 -39.67 3.89
N ASP A 347 49.18 -39.72 2.58
CA ASP A 347 48.81 -40.85 1.73
C ASP A 347 49.50 -42.18 2.13
N SER A 348 50.74 -42.14 2.61
CA SER A 348 51.48 -43.32 3.07
C SER A 348 51.00 -43.85 4.43
N LEU A 349 50.40 -42.98 5.25
CA LEU A 349 49.71 -43.36 6.51
C LEU A 349 48.39 -44.02 6.22
N ILE A 350 47.59 -43.47 5.33
CA ILE A 350 46.32 -44.02 4.90
C ILE A 350 46.47 -45.41 4.29
N ALA A 351 47.47 -45.61 3.44
CA ALA A 351 47.75 -46.89 2.80
C ALA A 351 48.12 -48.03 3.79
N LYS A 352 48.60 -47.72 5.00
CA LYS A 352 48.92 -48.68 6.07
C LYS A 352 47.77 -49.08 6.97
N ILE A 353 46.61 -48.40 6.85
CA ILE A 353 45.44 -48.66 7.70
C ILE A 353 44.64 -49.85 7.14
N PRO A 354 44.29 -50.88 7.96
CA PRO A 354 43.41 -51.96 7.53
C PRO A 354 42.10 -51.48 6.97
N LYS A 355 41.61 -52.09 5.87
CA LYS A 355 40.36 -51.66 5.18
C LYS A 355 39.15 -51.52 6.13
N GLU A 356 38.98 -52.46 7.06
CA GLU A 356 37.89 -52.42 8.04
C GLU A 356 37.96 -51.19 8.97
N LYS A 357 39.17 -50.82 9.42
CA LYS A 357 39.33 -49.61 10.25
C LYS A 357 39.09 -48.34 9.45
N MET A 358 39.45 -48.35 8.17
CA MET A 358 39.17 -47.24 7.26
C MET A 358 37.68 -47.07 7.00
N GLU A 359 36.95 -48.16 6.78
CA GLU A 359 35.48 -48.12 6.61
C GLU A 359 34.77 -47.64 7.87
N ARG A 360 35.19 -48.13 9.04
CA ARG A 360 34.66 -47.66 10.34
C ARG A 360 34.94 -46.16 10.54
N ALA A 361 36.13 -45.70 10.23
CA ALA A 361 36.50 -44.29 10.30
C ALA A 361 35.64 -43.44 9.33
N ARG A 362 35.46 -43.92 8.07
CA ARG A 362 34.65 -43.25 7.07
C ARG A 362 33.18 -43.16 7.49
N ASN A 363 32.60 -44.27 7.97
CA ASN A 363 31.20 -44.28 8.43
C ASN A 363 31.00 -43.39 9.65
N ARG A 364 31.94 -43.43 10.61
CA ARG A 364 31.89 -42.52 11.77
C ARG A 364 32.00 -41.04 11.37
N THR A 365 32.86 -40.73 10.42
CA THR A 365 33.01 -39.37 9.89
C THR A 365 31.73 -38.93 9.14
N ALA A 366 31.13 -39.83 8.34
CA ALA A 366 29.90 -39.55 7.63
C ALA A 366 28.73 -39.27 8.61
N THR A 367 28.60 -40.10 9.66
CA THR A 367 27.58 -39.89 10.71
C THR A 367 27.83 -38.58 11.46
N MET A 368 29.10 -38.27 11.76
CA MET A 368 29.44 -37.02 12.44
C MET A 368 29.17 -35.79 11.58
N LEU A 369 29.48 -35.85 10.28
CA LEU A 369 29.14 -34.78 9.33
C LEU A 369 27.65 -34.60 9.19
N GLN A 370 26.90 -35.69 9.17
CA GLN A 370 25.42 -35.62 9.12
C GLN A 370 24.83 -35.00 10.38
N SER A 371 25.32 -35.37 11.58
CA SER A 371 24.90 -34.74 12.82
C SER A 371 25.23 -33.25 12.87
N PHE A 372 26.43 -32.86 12.44
CA PHE A 372 26.78 -31.42 12.32
C PHE A 372 25.91 -30.68 11.31
N SER A 373 25.63 -31.28 10.17
CA SER A 373 24.72 -30.65 9.18
C SER A 373 23.34 -30.44 9.77
N THR A 374 22.78 -31.42 10.46
CA THR A 374 21.48 -31.33 11.10
C THR A 374 21.47 -30.25 12.22
N GLU A 375 22.49 -30.28 13.08
CA GLU A 375 22.63 -29.28 14.14
C GLU A 375 22.80 -27.87 13.59
N THR A 376 23.61 -27.70 12.55
CA THR A 376 23.78 -26.40 11.90
C THR A 376 22.46 -25.89 11.29
N THR A 377 21.66 -26.77 10.72
CA THR A 377 20.34 -26.41 10.17
C THR A 377 19.40 -25.91 11.28
N TRP A 378 19.31 -26.64 12.39
CA TRP A 378 18.49 -26.22 13.54
C TRP A 378 18.96 -24.89 14.16
N ARG A 379 20.28 -24.70 14.28
CA ARG A 379 20.84 -23.44 14.81
C ARG A 379 20.58 -22.27 13.87
N ASN A 380 20.71 -22.48 12.55
CA ASN A 380 20.36 -21.45 11.57
C ASN A 380 18.90 -21.04 11.65
N GLU A 381 17.99 -22.01 11.75
CA GLU A 381 16.56 -21.73 11.88
C GLU A 381 16.25 -20.91 13.15
N ALA A 382 16.87 -21.28 14.28
CA ALA A 382 16.74 -20.54 15.53
C ALA A 382 17.30 -19.10 15.46
N VAL A 383 18.42 -18.89 14.75
CA VAL A 383 19.02 -17.57 14.53
C VAL A 383 18.13 -16.75 13.58
N GLU A 384 17.59 -17.35 12.53
CA GLU A 384 16.71 -16.67 11.58
C GLU A 384 15.44 -16.12 12.25
N ASP A 385 14.84 -16.87 13.17
CA ASP A 385 13.72 -16.41 13.98
C ASP A 385 14.10 -15.22 14.86
N GLN A 386 15.28 -15.25 15.49
CA GLN A 386 15.78 -14.13 16.29
C GLN A 386 16.06 -12.89 15.43
N GLU A 387 16.71 -13.05 14.29
CA GLU A 387 16.94 -11.97 13.34
C GLU A 387 15.63 -11.40 12.80
N TYR A 388 14.64 -12.24 12.48
CA TYR A 388 13.33 -11.79 12.07
C TYR A 388 12.65 -10.93 13.16
N TYR A 389 12.84 -11.32 14.42
CA TYR A 389 12.33 -10.55 15.57
C TYR A 389 13.05 -9.20 15.71
N VAL A 390 14.37 -9.16 15.50
CA VAL A 390 15.15 -7.91 15.46
C VAL A 390 14.67 -7.03 14.30
N ARG A 391 14.54 -7.58 13.09
CA ARG A 391 14.06 -6.85 11.91
C ARG A 391 12.68 -6.21 12.12
N LYS A 392 11.79 -6.85 12.89
CA LYS A 392 10.51 -6.24 13.27
C LYS A 392 10.69 -4.96 14.12
N HIS A 393 11.68 -4.93 15.00
CA HIS A 393 11.98 -3.75 15.82
C HIS A 393 12.65 -2.64 15.00
N GLU A 394 13.56 -3.02 14.09
CA GLU A 394 14.19 -2.09 13.15
C GLU A 394 13.17 -1.42 12.21
N VAL A 395 12.20 -2.17 11.72
CA VAL A 395 11.10 -1.62 10.90
C VAL A 395 10.37 -0.51 11.67
N GLU A 396 9.98 -0.75 12.91
CA GLU A 396 9.29 0.27 13.73
C GLU A 396 10.19 1.48 14.02
N TRP A 397 11.49 1.25 14.22
CA TRP A 397 12.47 2.31 14.45
C TRP A 397 12.60 3.24 13.23
N HIS A 398 12.77 2.68 12.05
CA HIS A 398 12.84 3.46 10.80
C HIS A 398 11.50 4.12 10.44
N GLN A 399 10.37 3.44 10.68
CA GLN A 399 9.05 3.94 10.33
C GLN A 399 8.71 5.26 11.01
N ARG A 400 9.20 5.50 12.23
CA ARG A 400 8.98 6.76 12.95
C ARG A 400 9.58 7.95 12.23
N ILE A 401 10.77 7.77 11.64
CA ILE A 401 11.45 8.81 10.88
C ILE A 401 10.81 8.99 9.51
N THR A 402 10.59 7.89 8.78
CA THR A 402 10.07 7.94 7.42
C THR A 402 8.65 8.50 7.34
N LEU A 403 7.79 8.21 8.33
CA LEU A 403 6.44 8.73 8.38
C LEU A 403 6.41 10.24 8.69
N SER A 404 7.26 10.71 9.61
CA SER A 404 7.37 12.14 9.88
C SER A 404 7.91 12.92 8.68
N LEU A 405 8.89 12.35 7.96
CA LEU A 405 9.46 12.93 6.74
C LEU A 405 8.45 12.92 5.58
N ALA A 406 7.51 11.96 5.56
CA ALA A 406 6.48 11.88 4.53
C ALA A 406 5.61 13.16 4.48
N CYS A 407 5.37 13.85 5.60
CA CYS A 407 4.66 15.14 5.60
C CYS A 407 5.39 16.17 4.71
N LEU A 408 6.71 16.22 4.79
CA LEU A 408 7.54 17.13 4.02
C LEU A 408 7.56 16.75 2.54
N LEU A 409 7.72 15.46 2.25
CA LEU A 409 7.71 14.93 0.88
C LEU A 409 6.38 15.17 0.18
N PHE A 410 5.27 14.92 0.85
CA PHE A 410 3.95 15.14 0.27
C PHE A 410 3.65 16.60 0.00
N PHE A 411 4.18 17.51 0.79
CA PHE A 411 4.12 18.92 0.46
C PHE A 411 4.89 19.25 -0.82
N PHE A 412 6.11 18.73 -0.96
CA PHE A 412 6.93 18.96 -2.16
C PHE A 412 6.35 18.32 -3.43
N VAL A 413 5.51 17.33 -3.30
CA VAL A 413 4.75 16.75 -4.41
C VAL A 413 3.43 17.51 -4.64
N GLY A 414 2.68 17.76 -3.57
CA GLY A 414 1.32 18.32 -3.63
C GLY A 414 1.29 19.78 -4.09
N ALA A 415 2.16 20.62 -3.58
CA ALA A 415 2.17 22.04 -3.90
C ALA A 415 2.49 22.33 -5.38
N PRO A 416 3.56 21.76 -5.99
CA PRO A 416 3.82 21.95 -7.41
C PRO A 416 2.76 21.36 -8.31
N LEU A 417 2.26 20.17 -7.94
CA LEU A 417 1.23 19.49 -8.72
C LEU A 417 -0.10 20.27 -8.69
N GLY A 418 -0.48 20.81 -7.52
CA GLY A 418 -1.63 21.72 -7.40
C GLY A 418 -1.47 22.98 -8.26
N ALA A 419 -0.27 23.56 -8.30
CA ALA A 419 0.01 24.73 -9.15
C ALA A 419 -0.09 24.43 -10.65
N ILE A 420 0.16 23.20 -11.06
CA ILE A 420 0.06 22.75 -12.46
C ILE A 420 -1.41 22.46 -12.84
N ILE A 421 -2.18 21.90 -11.92
CA ILE A 421 -3.60 21.53 -12.14
C ILE A 421 -4.48 22.76 -11.93
N ARG A 422 -4.72 23.53 -13.01
CA ARG A 422 -5.44 24.79 -12.95
C ARG A 422 -6.96 24.67 -13.08
N LYS A 423 -7.52 23.49 -13.34
CA LYS A 423 -8.93 23.26 -13.63
C LYS A 423 -9.48 22.03 -12.89
N GLY A 424 -10.71 22.11 -12.44
CA GLY A 424 -11.43 20.93 -11.93
C GLY A 424 -11.99 21.06 -10.52
N GLY A 425 -12.04 22.24 -9.92
CA GLY A 425 -12.58 22.47 -8.58
C GLY A 425 -11.94 21.59 -7.53
N LEU A 426 -12.65 21.27 -6.44
CA LEU A 426 -12.14 20.43 -5.35
C LEU A 426 -11.99 18.93 -5.71
N GLY A 427 -12.71 18.47 -6.74
CA GLY A 427 -12.77 17.03 -7.06
C GLY A 427 -11.49 16.47 -7.65
N MET A 428 -10.87 17.19 -8.61
CA MET A 428 -9.65 16.72 -9.27
C MET A 428 -8.44 16.61 -8.32
N PRO A 429 -8.14 17.63 -7.48
CA PRO A 429 -7.09 17.54 -6.47
C PRO A 429 -7.30 16.36 -5.52
N THR A 430 -8.53 16.08 -5.10
CA THR A 430 -8.85 14.98 -4.19
C THR A 430 -8.55 13.63 -4.82
N ILE A 431 -9.00 13.37 -6.05
CA ILE A 431 -8.74 12.11 -6.76
C ILE A 431 -7.23 11.88 -6.94
N ILE A 432 -6.51 12.93 -7.33
CA ILE A 432 -5.06 12.86 -7.56
C ILE A 432 -4.32 12.61 -6.23
N SER A 433 -4.72 13.27 -5.14
CA SER A 433 -4.09 13.06 -3.84
C SER A 433 -4.27 11.62 -3.34
N VAL A 434 -5.46 11.05 -3.51
CA VAL A 434 -5.72 9.65 -3.17
C VAL A 434 -4.87 8.71 -4.04
N GLY A 435 -4.76 8.98 -5.35
CA GLY A 435 -3.93 8.19 -6.26
C GLY A 435 -2.44 8.19 -5.86
N ILE A 436 -1.89 9.36 -5.54
CA ILE A 436 -0.50 9.50 -5.08
C ILE A 436 -0.29 8.79 -3.74
N PHE A 437 -1.26 8.93 -2.82
CA PHE A 437 -1.19 8.26 -1.53
C PHE A 437 -1.23 6.73 -1.65
N ILE A 438 -2.10 6.19 -2.52
CA ILE A 438 -2.16 4.75 -2.80
C ILE A 438 -0.82 4.26 -3.35
N LEU A 439 -0.22 4.99 -4.30
CA LEU A 439 1.09 4.65 -4.85
C LEU A 439 2.17 4.64 -3.76
N TYR A 440 2.22 5.69 -2.94
CA TYR A 440 3.11 5.76 -1.79
C TYR A 440 2.90 4.58 -0.84
N TYR A 441 1.66 4.29 -0.50
CA TYR A 441 1.30 3.23 0.44
C TYR A 441 1.73 1.85 -0.06
N ILE A 442 1.52 1.57 -1.36
CA ILE A 442 1.97 0.32 -1.99
C ILE A 442 3.49 0.19 -1.90
N ILE A 443 4.23 1.23 -2.30
CA ILE A 443 5.70 1.24 -2.29
C ILE A 443 6.21 1.06 -0.85
N ASN A 444 5.68 1.84 0.09
CA ASN A 444 6.09 1.81 1.50
C ASN A 444 5.80 0.44 2.14
N THR A 445 4.60 -0.11 1.93
CA THR A 445 4.21 -1.41 2.50
C THR A 445 5.00 -2.56 1.87
N SER A 446 5.26 -2.51 0.57
CA SER A 446 6.08 -3.53 -0.12
C SER A 446 7.53 -3.48 0.38
N GLY A 447 8.12 -2.28 0.46
CA GLY A 447 9.47 -2.09 0.99
C GLY A 447 9.60 -2.57 2.44
N MET A 448 8.63 -2.25 3.29
CA MET A 448 8.56 -2.70 4.68
C MET A 448 8.48 -4.23 4.79
N LYS A 449 7.64 -4.88 3.98
CA LYS A 449 7.54 -6.36 3.99
C LYS A 449 8.83 -7.00 3.55
N MET A 450 9.42 -6.54 2.44
CA MET A 450 10.67 -7.09 1.91
C MET A 450 11.84 -6.88 2.88
N ALA A 451 11.91 -5.75 3.58
CA ALA A 451 12.91 -5.47 4.62
C ALA A 451 12.73 -6.40 5.82
N ARG A 452 11.50 -6.55 6.31
CA ARG A 452 11.18 -7.42 7.44
C ARG A 452 11.51 -8.89 7.15
N ASP A 453 11.20 -9.35 5.94
CA ASP A 453 11.43 -10.73 5.51
C ASP A 453 12.91 -10.99 5.13
N GLY A 454 13.80 -9.97 5.25
CA GLY A 454 15.23 -10.10 5.00
C GLY A 454 15.64 -10.14 3.51
N SER A 455 14.67 -9.99 2.59
CA SER A 455 14.95 -10.04 1.14
C SER A 455 15.75 -8.83 0.65
N ILE A 456 15.67 -7.70 1.35
CA ILE A 456 16.37 -6.45 1.03
C ILE A 456 16.95 -5.85 2.32
N ASN A 457 18.04 -5.10 2.18
CA ASN A 457 18.61 -4.33 3.29
C ASN A 457 17.54 -3.43 3.93
N MET A 458 17.51 -3.38 5.28
CA MET A 458 16.54 -2.63 6.08
C MET A 458 16.40 -1.17 5.65
N VAL A 459 17.53 -0.48 5.47
CA VAL A 459 17.54 0.93 5.06
C VAL A 459 16.91 1.10 3.67
N VAL A 460 17.29 0.28 2.70
CA VAL A 460 16.76 0.38 1.33
C VAL A 460 15.25 0.13 1.32
N GLY A 461 14.77 -0.90 2.00
CA GLY A 461 13.36 -1.24 2.04
C GLY A 461 12.50 -0.16 2.72
N MET A 462 12.92 0.33 3.89
CA MET A 462 12.16 1.32 4.66
C MET A 462 12.21 2.73 4.04
N TRP A 463 13.29 3.09 3.34
CA TRP A 463 13.44 4.39 2.70
C TRP A 463 13.09 4.41 1.22
N MET A 464 12.63 3.27 0.65
CA MET A 464 12.31 3.14 -0.78
C MET A 464 11.28 4.17 -1.24
N SER A 465 10.22 4.41 -0.47
CA SER A 465 9.22 5.42 -0.77
C SER A 465 9.82 6.83 -0.76
N THR A 466 10.70 7.14 0.18
CA THR A 466 11.42 8.42 0.29
C THR A 466 12.35 8.63 -0.92
N PHE A 467 13.13 7.62 -1.30
CA PHE A 467 14.05 7.69 -2.44
C PHE A 467 13.34 7.89 -3.77
N ILE A 468 12.11 7.40 -3.92
CA ILE A 468 11.31 7.57 -5.13
C ILE A 468 10.60 8.93 -5.13
N LEU A 469 9.98 9.33 -4.00
CA LEU A 469 9.21 10.56 -3.95
C LEU A 469 10.05 11.83 -3.91
N THR A 470 11.25 11.79 -3.33
CA THR A 470 12.14 12.95 -3.25
C THR A 470 12.53 13.49 -4.64
N PRO A 471 13.08 12.68 -5.56
CA PRO A 471 13.39 13.17 -6.91
C PRO A 471 12.12 13.51 -7.70
N ALA A 472 11.01 12.80 -7.49
CA ALA A 472 9.73 13.12 -8.12
C ALA A 472 9.23 14.51 -7.68
N GLY A 473 9.25 14.81 -6.38
CA GLY A 473 8.87 16.11 -5.83
C GLY A 473 9.81 17.23 -6.30
N ALA A 474 11.11 16.98 -6.33
CA ALA A 474 12.09 17.92 -6.86
C ALA A 474 11.85 18.23 -8.36
N TYR A 475 11.62 17.19 -9.15
CA TYR A 475 11.30 17.32 -10.58
C TYR A 475 10.00 18.11 -10.80
N LEU A 476 8.93 17.80 -10.07
CA LEU A 476 7.66 18.52 -10.15
C LEU A 476 7.82 20.00 -9.76
N THR A 477 8.60 20.29 -8.71
CA THR A 477 8.90 21.67 -8.28
C THR A 477 9.66 22.43 -9.35
N PHE A 478 10.65 21.80 -9.98
CA PHE A 478 11.40 22.38 -11.08
C PHE A 478 10.50 22.69 -12.29
N MET A 479 9.66 21.76 -12.68
CA MET A 479 8.72 21.91 -13.81
C MET A 479 7.67 22.99 -13.53
N ALA A 480 7.09 23.03 -12.34
CA ALA A 480 6.10 24.02 -11.94
C ALA A 480 6.66 25.46 -11.88
N ASN A 481 7.96 25.59 -11.60
CA ASN A 481 8.64 26.88 -11.59
C ASN A 481 8.95 27.42 -13.00
N ARG A 482 9.13 26.51 -13.99
CA ARG A 482 9.45 26.86 -15.38
C ARG A 482 8.23 27.13 -16.27
N ASP A 483 7.01 27.10 -15.72
CA ASP A 483 5.75 27.24 -16.49
C ASP A 483 5.67 26.35 -17.74
N SER A 484 6.29 25.17 -17.70
CA SER A 484 6.29 24.27 -18.84
C SER A 484 4.88 23.75 -19.11
N VAL A 485 4.39 24.04 -20.31
CA VAL A 485 3.09 23.60 -20.87
C VAL A 485 2.99 22.06 -20.98
N VAL A 486 4.09 21.35 -20.71
CA VAL A 486 4.24 19.90 -20.88
C VAL A 486 3.28 19.09 -19.97
N PHE A 487 2.83 19.65 -18.84
CA PHE A 487 1.82 19.01 -17.99
C PHE A 487 0.42 19.58 -18.20
N ASN A 488 0.01 19.69 -19.46
CA ASN A 488 -1.41 19.92 -19.74
C ASN A 488 -2.17 18.61 -19.50
N LEU A 489 -2.59 18.39 -18.24
CA LEU A 489 -3.42 17.23 -17.88
C LEU A 489 -4.66 17.12 -18.75
N ASP A 490 -5.20 18.24 -19.22
CA ASP A 490 -6.30 18.26 -20.19
C ASP A 490 -5.93 17.55 -21.50
N ALA A 491 -4.69 17.65 -21.95
CA ALA A 491 -4.21 16.92 -23.12
C ALA A 491 -4.13 15.41 -22.88
N TYR A 492 -3.69 14.98 -21.70
CA TYR A 492 -3.68 13.56 -21.32
C TYR A 492 -5.09 13.01 -21.10
N PHE A 493 -5.98 13.79 -20.44
CA PHE A 493 -7.38 13.40 -20.31
C PHE A 493 -8.11 13.45 -21.65
N ALA A 494 -7.79 14.40 -22.53
CA ALA A 494 -8.31 14.42 -23.89
C ALA A 494 -7.82 13.19 -24.70
N PHE A 495 -6.55 12.81 -24.52
CA PHE A 495 -6.03 11.55 -25.09
C PHE A 495 -6.75 10.34 -24.53
N LEU A 496 -6.95 10.26 -23.20
CA LEU A 496 -7.66 9.16 -22.55
C LEU A 496 -9.14 9.13 -22.96
N ARG A 497 -9.81 10.31 -23.04
CA ARG A 497 -11.18 10.43 -23.56
C ARG A 497 -11.26 9.98 -25.03
N ARG A 498 -10.29 10.36 -25.86
CA ARG A 498 -10.18 9.86 -27.24
C ARG A 498 -9.95 8.36 -27.27
N LEU A 499 -9.09 7.85 -26.38
CA LEU A 499 -8.83 6.42 -26.26
C LEU A 499 -10.08 5.64 -25.85
N LEU A 500 -10.85 6.16 -24.88
CA LEU A 500 -12.12 5.56 -24.44
C LEU A 500 -13.30 5.89 -25.36
N GLY A 501 -13.11 6.82 -26.30
CA GLY A 501 -14.10 7.19 -27.29
C GLY A 501 -15.25 8.04 -26.76
N PHE A 502 -15.03 8.87 -25.74
CA PHE A 502 -16.04 9.84 -25.30
C PHE A 502 -16.24 10.94 -26.35
N ARG A 503 -17.49 11.42 -26.49
CA ARG A 503 -17.81 12.51 -27.43
C ARG A 503 -17.26 13.84 -26.90
N THR A 504 -16.59 14.59 -27.75
CA THR A 504 -16.37 16.02 -27.59
C THR A 504 -17.55 16.78 -28.20
N LYS A 505 -18.18 17.63 -27.42
CA LYS A 505 -19.25 18.52 -27.90
C LYS A 505 -18.61 19.79 -28.44
N ARG A 506 -19.18 20.36 -29.52
CA ARG A 506 -18.81 21.68 -30.00
C ARG A 506 -19.41 22.74 -29.08
N HIS A 507 -18.68 23.81 -28.82
CA HIS A 507 -19.12 24.99 -28.11
C HIS A 507 -18.67 26.21 -28.91
N LEU A 508 -19.52 26.64 -29.83
CA LEU A 508 -19.35 27.89 -30.57
C LEU A 508 -20.10 28.97 -29.83
N PHE A 509 -19.39 30.07 -29.53
CA PHE A 509 -19.95 31.24 -28.89
C PHE A 509 -20.09 32.36 -29.91
N ARG A 510 -21.10 33.21 -29.75
CA ARG A 510 -21.25 34.44 -30.55
C ARG A 510 -20.00 35.32 -30.36
N LYS A 511 -19.34 35.66 -31.47
CA LYS A 511 -18.21 36.57 -31.47
C LYS A 511 -18.71 38.01 -31.33
N GLU A 512 -18.07 38.80 -30.48
CA GLU A 512 -18.42 40.22 -30.31
C GLU A 512 -18.03 41.07 -31.53
N VAL A 513 -16.93 40.70 -32.22
CA VAL A 513 -16.43 41.37 -33.44
C VAL A 513 -16.36 40.32 -34.54
N ILE A 514 -17.04 40.62 -35.66
CA ILE A 514 -17.00 39.83 -36.90
C ILE A 514 -16.15 40.63 -37.88
N ILE A 515 -15.03 40.02 -38.31
CA ILE A 515 -14.09 40.65 -39.26
C ILE A 515 -14.54 40.39 -40.70
N THR A 516 -14.97 39.16 -40.99
CA THR A 516 -15.48 38.74 -42.29
C THR A 516 -16.87 38.10 -42.08
N PRO A 517 -17.94 38.62 -42.71
CA PRO A 517 -19.25 37.98 -42.67
C PRO A 517 -19.18 36.68 -43.51
N PRO A 518 -19.93 35.63 -43.16
CA PRO A 518 -20.00 34.41 -43.97
C PRO A 518 -20.68 34.67 -45.32
N ASP A 519 -20.25 33.91 -46.33
CA ASP A 519 -20.86 33.95 -47.65
C ASP A 519 -21.98 32.95 -47.74
N GLU A 520 -23.23 33.41 -47.50
CA GLU A 520 -24.41 32.56 -47.35
C GLU A 520 -24.72 31.71 -48.61
N GLU A 521 -24.43 32.21 -49.86
CA GLU A 521 -24.63 31.44 -51.08
C GLU A 521 -23.63 30.27 -51.21
N THR A 522 -22.35 30.54 -50.96
CA THR A 522 -21.33 29.47 -51.04
C THR A 522 -21.49 28.46 -49.91
N ASP A 523 -21.87 28.88 -48.70
CA ASP A 523 -22.14 28.03 -47.57
C ASP A 523 -23.36 27.16 -47.75
N LEU A 524 -24.43 27.66 -48.42
CA LEU A 524 -25.60 26.89 -48.78
C LEU A 524 -25.23 25.74 -49.74
N LEU A 525 -24.47 26.05 -50.82
CA LEU A 525 -24.01 25.05 -51.78
C LEU A 525 -23.09 24.02 -51.12
N LEU A 526 -22.25 24.45 -50.20
CA LEU A 526 -21.36 23.59 -49.45
C LEU A 526 -22.14 22.65 -48.52
N ALA A 527 -23.17 23.17 -47.81
CA ALA A 527 -24.05 22.38 -46.95
C ALA A 527 -24.81 21.30 -47.73
N GLN A 528 -25.36 21.67 -48.91
CA GLN A 528 -26.02 20.71 -49.82
C GLN A 528 -25.07 19.62 -50.32
N SER A 529 -23.84 19.99 -50.71
CA SER A 529 -22.82 19.02 -51.12
C SER A 529 -22.41 18.06 -50.04
N ILE A 530 -22.23 18.56 -48.80
CA ILE A 530 -21.90 17.75 -47.60
C ILE A 530 -23.05 16.79 -47.29
N ARG A 531 -24.28 17.25 -47.36
CA ARG A 531 -25.46 16.38 -47.14
C ARG A 531 -25.50 15.24 -48.13
N GLN A 532 -25.37 15.53 -49.43
CA GLN A 532 -25.41 14.53 -50.47
C GLN A 532 -24.24 13.52 -50.36
N GLU A 533 -23.06 13.99 -50.06
CA GLU A 533 -21.88 13.12 -49.89
C GLU A 533 -22.00 12.25 -48.63
N ALA A 534 -22.56 12.78 -47.54
CA ALA A 534 -22.84 12.02 -46.34
C ALA A 534 -23.90 10.94 -46.52
N GLU A 535 -24.94 11.21 -47.33
CA GLU A 535 -25.97 10.24 -47.72
C GLU A 535 -25.40 9.13 -48.58
N ASP A 536 -24.62 9.48 -49.67
CA ASP A 536 -23.97 8.51 -50.54
C ASP A 536 -23.02 7.61 -49.75
N TYR A 537 -22.19 8.19 -48.89
CA TYR A 537 -21.27 7.40 -48.08
C TYR A 537 -22.01 6.43 -47.14
N ARG A 538 -23.14 6.85 -46.55
CA ARG A 538 -23.95 6.03 -45.65
C ARG A 538 -24.63 4.88 -46.39
N GLN A 539 -25.09 5.10 -47.65
CA GLN A 539 -25.70 4.06 -48.49
C GLN A 539 -24.67 3.07 -49.03
N THR A 540 -23.51 3.55 -49.45
CA THR A 540 -22.45 2.75 -50.06
C THR A 540 -21.72 1.86 -49.06
N LYS A 541 -21.48 2.36 -47.82
CA LYS A 541 -20.76 1.58 -46.79
C LYS A 541 -21.71 1.07 -45.70
N ARG A 542 -21.79 -0.25 -45.58
CA ARG A 542 -22.54 -0.96 -44.55
C ARG A 542 -21.86 -0.80 -43.18
N LEU A 543 -21.99 0.37 -42.53
CA LEU A 543 -21.29 0.73 -41.27
C LEU A 543 -21.76 -0.09 -40.07
N TRP A 544 -22.92 -0.75 -40.14
CA TRP A 544 -23.44 -1.59 -39.05
C TRP A 544 -22.73 -2.95 -38.93
N LEU A 545 -22.07 -3.43 -40.00
CA LEU A 545 -21.30 -4.66 -39.98
C LEU A 545 -19.97 -4.47 -39.23
N ALA A 546 -19.58 -5.52 -38.50
CA ALA A 546 -18.27 -5.56 -37.81
C ALA A 546 -17.13 -5.47 -38.84
N PRO A 547 -16.06 -4.72 -38.53
CA PRO A 547 -14.91 -4.62 -39.43
C PRO A 547 -14.19 -5.97 -39.53
N ASN A 548 -13.67 -6.30 -40.71
CA ASN A 548 -12.87 -7.51 -40.87
C ASN A 548 -11.57 -7.37 -40.08
N TYR A 549 -11.31 -8.30 -39.13
CA TYR A 549 -10.16 -8.30 -38.25
C TYR A 549 -8.82 -8.18 -39.00
N PHE A 550 -8.62 -9.00 -40.03
CA PHE A 550 -7.39 -8.99 -40.82
C PHE A 550 -7.16 -7.68 -41.58
N ARG A 551 -8.22 -7.08 -42.13
CA ARG A 551 -8.11 -5.78 -42.78
C ARG A 551 -7.80 -4.65 -41.83
N LEU A 552 -8.31 -4.70 -40.61
CA LEU A 552 -8.14 -3.67 -39.59
C LEU A 552 -6.68 -3.62 -39.09
N PHE A 553 -6.05 -4.78 -38.88
CA PHE A 553 -4.72 -4.84 -38.26
C PHE A 553 -3.57 -5.03 -39.26
N PHE A 554 -3.78 -5.82 -40.32
CA PHE A 554 -2.71 -6.22 -41.26
C PHE A 554 -2.74 -5.50 -42.60
N ARG A 555 -3.92 -5.00 -43.04
CA ARG A 555 -4.10 -4.24 -44.29
C ARG A 555 -4.79 -2.90 -44.03
N THR A 556 -4.29 -2.13 -43.07
CA THR A 556 -4.84 -0.83 -42.74
C THR A 556 -4.81 0.12 -43.94
N ARG A 557 -5.96 0.65 -44.32
CA ARG A 557 -6.09 1.71 -45.35
C ARG A 557 -6.84 2.89 -44.71
N PRO A 558 -6.30 4.12 -44.78
CA PRO A 558 -7.02 5.32 -44.36
C PRO A 558 -8.24 5.54 -45.24
N ASP A 559 -9.30 6.09 -44.66
CA ASP A 559 -10.50 6.42 -45.42
C ASP A 559 -10.47 7.88 -45.87
N HIS A 560 -9.85 8.14 -47.02
CA HIS A 560 -9.67 9.48 -47.58
C HIS A 560 -11.00 10.18 -47.91
N ARG A 561 -12.05 9.43 -48.26
CA ARG A 561 -13.38 10.04 -48.48
C ARG A 561 -13.95 10.62 -47.20
N MET A 562 -13.82 9.91 -46.10
CA MET A 562 -14.33 10.37 -44.82
C MET A 562 -13.47 11.53 -44.27
N GLU A 563 -12.19 11.54 -44.59
CA GLU A 563 -11.27 12.65 -44.27
C GLU A 563 -11.70 13.92 -44.97
N GLN A 564 -11.89 13.87 -46.31
CA GLN A 564 -12.36 14.99 -47.12
C GLN A 564 -13.72 15.53 -46.68
N LEU A 565 -14.66 14.62 -46.37
CA LEU A 565 -15.98 15.03 -45.85
C LEU A 565 -15.86 15.71 -44.48
N SER A 566 -14.98 15.22 -43.59
CA SER A 566 -14.69 15.86 -42.32
C SER A 566 -14.11 17.25 -42.46
N ASP A 567 -13.16 17.42 -43.39
CA ASP A 567 -12.50 18.70 -43.65
C ASP A 567 -13.50 19.74 -44.17
N ARG A 568 -14.37 19.36 -45.13
CA ARG A 568 -15.44 20.24 -45.62
C ARG A 568 -16.45 20.64 -44.54
N ILE A 569 -16.78 19.72 -43.64
CA ILE A 569 -17.67 20.03 -42.51
C ILE A 569 -16.99 21.03 -41.58
N GLU A 570 -15.68 20.92 -41.32
CA GLU A 570 -14.95 21.89 -40.49
C GLU A 570 -14.85 23.25 -41.16
N GLU A 571 -14.62 23.29 -42.51
CA GLU A 571 -14.60 24.50 -43.32
C GLU A 571 -15.95 25.26 -43.22
N LEU A 572 -17.08 24.58 -43.46
CA LEU A 572 -18.42 25.14 -43.30
C LEU A 572 -18.66 25.67 -41.89
N VAL A 573 -18.27 24.90 -40.90
CA VAL A 573 -18.45 25.31 -39.47
C VAL A 573 -17.58 26.50 -39.12
N GLU A 574 -16.37 26.62 -39.65
CA GLU A 574 -15.46 27.74 -39.40
C GLU A 574 -15.98 29.05 -40.02
N ASP A 575 -16.55 28.98 -41.21
CA ASP A 575 -17.10 30.15 -41.91
C ASP A 575 -18.44 30.59 -41.26
N LEU A 576 -19.39 29.70 -41.10
CA LEU A 576 -20.66 30.01 -40.43
C LEU A 576 -20.53 30.32 -38.92
N ALA A 577 -19.41 30.00 -38.26
CA ALA A 577 -19.16 30.44 -36.88
C ALA A 577 -19.02 31.95 -36.75
N ASN A 578 -18.83 32.68 -37.86
CA ASN A 578 -18.80 34.14 -37.90
C ASN A 578 -20.19 34.78 -38.07
N THR A 579 -21.28 34.00 -38.09
CA THR A 579 -22.64 34.51 -38.16
C THR A 579 -23.11 35.16 -36.82
N ARG A 580 -24.06 36.11 -36.90
CA ARG A 580 -24.73 36.68 -35.75
C ARG A 580 -25.98 35.93 -35.32
N ASP A 581 -26.45 34.99 -36.14
CA ASP A 581 -27.67 34.26 -35.92
C ASP A 581 -27.50 33.14 -34.89
N MET A 582 -28.28 33.22 -33.80
CA MET A 582 -28.21 32.22 -32.73
C MET A 582 -28.78 30.87 -33.16
N HIS A 583 -29.74 30.82 -34.11
CA HIS A 583 -30.33 29.56 -34.60
C HIS A 583 -29.32 28.78 -35.44
N VAL A 584 -28.53 29.46 -36.26
CA VAL A 584 -27.43 28.86 -37.04
C VAL A 584 -26.36 28.33 -36.08
N LEU A 585 -25.93 29.16 -35.10
CA LEU A 585 -24.94 28.75 -34.10
C LEU A 585 -25.37 27.54 -33.25
N ASP A 586 -26.66 27.49 -32.85
CA ASP A 586 -27.19 26.32 -32.11
C ASP A 586 -27.20 25.06 -32.99
N THR A 587 -27.54 25.19 -34.26
CA THR A 587 -27.51 24.09 -35.21
C THR A 587 -26.07 23.59 -35.45
N LEU A 588 -25.09 24.50 -35.62
CA LEU A 588 -23.67 24.16 -35.74
C LEU A 588 -23.10 23.47 -34.47
N ASN A 589 -23.53 23.90 -33.29
CA ASN A 589 -23.15 23.26 -32.03
C ASN A 589 -23.64 21.80 -31.93
N ARG A 590 -24.65 21.42 -32.70
CA ARG A 590 -25.17 20.05 -32.77
C ARG A 590 -24.44 19.18 -33.79
N VAL A 591 -23.67 19.76 -34.72
CA VAL A 591 -22.87 19.01 -35.70
C VAL A 591 -21.76 18.22 -34.97
N PRO A 592 -21.73 16.90 -35.09
CA PRO A 592 -20.74 16.09 -34.37
C PRO A 592 -19.33 16.22 -34.97
N PHE A 593 -18.31 16.05 -34.13
CA PHE A 593 -16.94 15.87 -34.61
C PHE A 593 -16.78 14.47 -35.20
N ILE A 594 -16.36 14.38 -36.47
CA ILE A 594 -16.16 13.13 -37.18
C ILE A 594 -14.68 12.71 -37.09
N TYR A 595 -14.43 11.54 -36.51
CA TYR A 595 -13.10 10.95 -36.50
C TYR A 595 -12.89 10.02 -37.69
N ALA A 596 -12.39 10.56 -38.80
CA ALA A 596 -12.31 9.88 -40.09
C ALA A 596 -11.59 8.52 -40.04
N HIS A 597 -10.50 8.40 -39.31
CA HIS A 597 -9.66 7.21 -39.31
C HIS A 597 -9.92 6.21 -38.17
N ALA A 598 -10.71 6.56 -37.15
CA ALA A 598 -10.86 5.75 -35.93
C ALA A 598 -11.47 4.34 -36.20
N HIS A 599 -12.19 4.17 -37.30
CA HIS A 599 -12.86 2.93 -37.64
C HIS A 599 -12.08 2.05 -38.64
N THR A 600 -11.03 2.57 -39.28
CA THR A 600 -10.18 1.88 -40.25
C THR A 600 -8.74 1.70 -39.79
N THR A 601 -8.22 2.63 -39.04
CA THR A 601 -6.82 2.64 -38.54
C THR A 601 -6.80 2.91 -37.02
N PRO A 602 -6.78 1.85 -36.21
CA PRO A 602 -6.76 2.02 -34.73
C PRO A 602 -5.57 2.83 -34.21
N PHE A 603 -4.40 2.66 -34.83
CA PHE A 603 -3.17 3.41 -34.51
C PHE A 603 -2.58 4.06 -35.78
N SER A 604 -2.00 5.23 -35.63
CA SER A 604 -1.32 5.95 -36.72
C SER A 604 -0.07 5.21 -37.24
N ARG A 605 0.60 4.44 -36.38
CA ARG A 605 1.80 3.67 -36.74
C ARG A 605 1.43 2.24 -37.18
N LYS A 606 1.77 1.86 -38.41
CA LYS A 606 1.45 0.55 -38.98
C LYS A 606 1.98 -0.65 -38.18
N TRP A 607 3.20 -0.53 -37.59
CA TRP A 607 3.78 -1.62 -36.82
C TRP A 607 3.01 -1.88 -35.50
N LEU A 608 2.45 -0.83 -34.87
CA LEU A 608 1.61 -0.99 -33.67
C LEU A 608 0.33 -1.75 -33.97
N ASN A 609 -0.30 -1.51 -35.13
CA ASN A 609 -1.47 -2.25 -35.55
C ASN A 609 -1.14 -3.74 -35.72
N PHE A 610 0.04 -4.04 -36.31
CA PHE A 610 0.48 -5.42 -36.53
C PHE A 610 0.74 -6.14 -35.17
N VAL A 611 1.49 -5.53 -34.26
CA VAL A 611 1.81 -6.10 -32.95
C VAL A 611 0.56 -6.34 -32.12
N VAL A 612 -0.34 -5.35 -32.08
CA VAL A 612 -1.59 -5.46 -31.31
C VAL A 612 -2.53 -6.50 -31.93
N GLY A 613 -2.54 -6.65 -33.28
CA GLY A 613 -3.32 -7.68 -33.97
C GLY A 613 -2.90 -9.12 -33.61
N ILE A 614 -1.64 -9.33 -33.23
CA ILE A 614 -1.12 -10.64 -32.79
C ILE A 614 -1.35 -10.86 -31.28
N LEU A 615 -1.35 -9.81 -30.46
CA LEU A 615 -1.40 -9.90 -28.99
C LEU A 615 -2.83 -10.15 -28.48
N PHE A 616 -3.19 -11.41 -28.27
CA PHE A 616 -4.44 -11.77 -27.61
C PHE A 616 -4.33 -11.52 -26.08
N PRO A 617 -5.34 -10.91 -25.37
CA PRO A 617 -6.68 -10.49 -25.84
C PRO A 617 -6.78 -9.04 -26.33
N PHE A 618 -5.68 -8.27 -26.34
CA PHE A 618 -5.69 -6.84 -26.67
C PHE A 618 -6.21 -6.55 -28.09
N GLY A 619 -5.89 -7.37 -29.06
CA GLY A 619 -6.40 -7.25 -30.42
C GLY A 619 -7.93 -7.32 -30.48
N LEU A 620 -8.54 -8.20 -29.69
CA LEU A 620 -10.01 -8.34 -29.62
C LEU A 620 -10.67 -7.11 -29.00
N ILE A 621 -10.09 -6.54 -27.96
CA ILE A 621 -10.59 -5.31 -27.30
C ILE A 621 -10.58 -4.15 -28.30
N ILE A 622 -9.49 -3.97 -29.05
CA ILE A 622 -9.36 -2.90 -30.04
C ILE A 622 -10.27 -3.13 -31.26
N TRP A 623 -10.47 -4.38 -31.65
CA TRP A 623 -11.43 -4.71 -32.71
C TRP A 623 -12.88 -4.36 -32.31
N VAL A 624 -13.32 -4.72 -31.10
CA VAL A 624 -14.62 -4.31 -30.55
C VAL A 624 -14.73 -2.78 -30.48
N ARG A 625 -13.66 -2.09 -30.10
CA ARG A 625 -13.59 -0.64 -30.09
C ARG A 625 -13.77 -0.05 -31.50
N ALA A 626 -13.08 -0.57 -32.50
CA ALA A 626 -13.22 -0.13 -33.89
C ALA A 626 -14.65 -0.37 -34.44
N TRP A 627 -15.29 -1.47 -34.05
CA TRP A 627 -16.69 -1.73 -34.36
C TRP A 627 -17.63 -0.70 -33.68
N ARG A 628 -17.43 -0.40 -32.44
CA ARG A 628 -18.18 0.68 -31.73
C ARG A 628 -18.00 2.05 -32.40
N PHE A 629 -16.80 2.37 -32.88
CA PHE A 629 -16.56 3.60 -33.65
C PHE A 629 -17.30 3.59 -34.99
N ARG A 630 -17.42 2.47 -35.66
CA ARG A 630 -18.15 2.32 -36.90
C ARG A 630 -19.65 2.53 -36.71
N LEU A 631 -20.23 1.93 -35.70
CA LEU A 631 -21.62 2.15 -35.29
C LEU A 631 -21.91 3.62 -34.88
N ARG A 632 -20.90 4.23 -34.27
CA ARG A 632 -20.98 5.64 -33.90
C ARG A 632 -20.94 6.55 -35.12
N LEU A 633 -20.03 6.31 -36.04
CA LEU A 633 -19.93 7.03 -37.30
C LEU A 633 -21.27 7.01 -38.07
N ALA A 634 -21.95 5.86 -38.09
CA ALA A 634 -23.27 5.75 -38.73
C ALA A 634 -24.33 6.67 -38.07
N ARG A 635 -24.25 6.87 -36.76
CA ARG A 635 -25.13 7.79 -36.03
C ARG A 635 -24.72 9.25 -36.21
N ASP A 636 -23.44 9.52 -36.22
CA ASP A 636 -22.90 10.86 -36.39
C ASP A 636 -23.19 11.39 -37.80
N LEU A 637 -23.10 10.55 -38.83
CA LEU A 637 -23.52 10.88 -40.21
C LEU A 637 -25.01 11.19 -40.28
N ARG A 638 -25.89 10.44 -39.61
CA ARG A 638 -27.33 10.77 -39.57
C ARG A 638 -27.57 12.15 -38.93
N GLN A 639 -26.88 12.42 -37.84
CA GLN A 639 -27.00 13.69 -37.17
C GLN A 639 -26.45 14.84 -38.04
N THR A 640 -25.35 14.63 -38.74
CA THR A 640 -24.81 15.60 -39.71
C THR A 640 -25.82 15.91 -40.82
N ILE A 641 -26.42 14.88 -41.45
CA ILE A 641 -27.44 15.05 -42.46
C ILE A 641 -28.61 15.88 -41.92
N GLN A 642 -29.14 15.57 -40.75
CA GLN A 642 -30.22 16.35 -40.12
C GLN A 642 -29.83 17.81 -39.82
N CYS A 643 -28.58 18.03 -39.38
CA CYS A 643 -28.09 19.39 -39.14
C CYS A 643 -27.92 20.16 -40.46
N MET A 644 -27.40 19.53 -41.50
CA MET A 644 -27.25 20.16 -42.83
C MET A 644 -28.60 20.52 -43.41
N THR A 645 -29.60 19.63 -43.40
CA THR A 645 -30.96 19.94 -43.87
C THR A 645 -31.54 21.14 -43.14
N LYS A 646 -31.34 21.19 -41.81
CA LYS A 646 -31.83 22.32 -41.01
C LYS A 646 -31.06 23.62 -41.31
N LEU A 647 -29.76 23.54 -41.59
CA LEU A 647 -28.96 24.70 -42.03
C LEU A 647 -29.42 25.24 -43.39
N GLU A 648 -29.69 24.35 -44.33
CA GLU A 648 -30.28 24.70 -45.63
C GLU A 648 -31.58 25.49 -45.46
N GLU A 649 -32.52 24.98 -44.64
CA GLU A 649 -33.80 25.65 -44.37
C GLU A 649 -33.59 27.05 -43.68
N LEU A 650 -32.58 27.19 -42.81
CA LEU A 650 -32.30 28.44 -42.14
C LEU A 650 -31.58 29.46 -43.04
N LEU A 651 -30.80 29.02 -44.01
CA LEU A 651 -30.14 29.88 -44.98
C LEU A 651 -31.07 30.27 -46.14
N GLU A 652 -31.95 29.37 -46.64
CA GLU A 652 -32.93 29.65 -47.67
C GLU A 652 -34.07 30.57 -47.21
N ASN A 653 -34.48 30.52 -45.94
CA ASN A 653 -35.56 31.38 -45.41
C ASN A 653 -35.10 32.82 -45.05
N ARG A 654 -33.88 33.19 -45.38
CA ARG A 654 -33.38 34.57 -45.19
C ARG A 654 -33.50 35.43 -46.45
N ASP A 655 -33.68 34.82 -47.63
CA ASP A 655 -34.05 35.52 -48.87
C ASP A 655 -35.55 35.74 -48.91
#